data_c69c50a1353e8108d98f3f5ae6064f7c
#
_entry.id   c69c50a1353e8108d98f3f5ae6064f7c
#
_cell.length_a   1.000
_cell.length_b   1.000
_cell.length_c   1.000
_cell.angle_alpha   90.00
_cell.angle_beta   90.00
_cell.angle_gamma   90.00
#
_symmetry.space_group_name_H-M   'P 1'
#
loop_
_entity.id
_entity.type
_entity.pdbx_description
1 polymer ?
#
loop_
_entity_poly.entity_id
_entity_poly.type
_entity_poly.pdbx_seq_one_letter_code
_entity_poly.pdbx_strand_id
1 'polypeptide(L)'
;FYEFAHLMTYDEVYDLLEKCFGDRMIAEYILENSRKLGEKFTFYSLERKQMIPKVEVKDYPKSWKWFSEGNCRYPLIRELCFSDNIQERYWINECLLGLKEKNLYKTEYLARIEIEADVIKYIGEKLDDCLFAYFNTFKHYIDLFWECGSIVGPGRGSATGFLSNYLLGITQLDPIRWNLPYWRFLNKERAELPDIDIDLAPSKRPAIFEAIRRERGPLGLVQVATFGTEGTKSAVLTACRGYRSDDYPDGIDVDVAQYMSSLIPQERGFLWDINDVIYGNEEKDRKPVTAFIREMKQYPGLLEIITSICGLVNKRGIHASGVILYGEDPFETASFMKAPNGDIITCYDLHKAEAAGDTKYDFLVTEVSDKIIKCFDMLHEDKVIQNDNLRDTYNKYIHPEVIDTNDPAIWEHLAAGDVLDVFQFSGGVGLAIAKKLKPKNPLEMTAANAMMRLMSEKGVESQQDRYARIQKQGIEVFDYEMRQRHMPEEIIEKMHNHCDTYYGCCAIQEQMMEILMDVAHFTLGEANNARKIVAKKQMSKIPELRKQVYDKMQNDIIADYVWEIAVRPQLGYAFSMNHSLPYSFVGIQTIYLAMHFNPIYWNTACLIVNSGATDEEAGGQTDYGKIAKAIGDITSSGIKVSLANINKSGFGFAPDVENNQILFGMKGMLNVGDDVITAIIENRPYSSIKDFYYKVKPSKQTMISLIKGGAFDEMEDRKFAMAWYIWETCEKKSRITLQNMPSLIKYGMLPEDTEERIM
;
A
#
# COMPACT_ATOMS: atom_id res chain seq x y z
N PHE A 1 -7.96 32.98 21.97
CA PHE A 1 -7.35 32.57 20.69
C PHE A 1 -8.40 32.33 19.60
N TYR A 2 -9.58 31.78 19.94
CA TYR A 2 -10.68 31.51 18.98
C TYR A 2 -11.74 32.59 18.97
N GLU A 3 -11.57 33.68 19.69
CA GLU A 3 -12.54 34.79 19.79
C GLU A 3 -12.87 35.40 18.43
N PHE A 4 -11.92 35.39 17.50
CA PHE A 4 -12.05 35.92 16.15
C PHE A 4 -12.18 34.81 15.07
N ALA A 5 -12.44 33.56 15.45
CA ALA A 5 -12.50 32.42 14.52
C ALA A 5 -13.91 32.27 13.88
N HIS A 6 -14.63 33.35 13.68
CA HIS A 6 -15.89 33.40 12.95
C HIS A 6 -15.77 34.36 11.75
N LEU A 7 -16.69 34.26 10.82
CA LEU A 7 -16.81 35.23 9.74
C LEU A 7 -17.36 36.56 10.29
N MET A 8 -16.47 37.52 10.48
CA MET A 8 -16.79 38.81 11.04
C MET A 8 -17.68 39.62 10.10
N THR A 9 -18.65 40.32 10.65
CA THR A 9 -19.39 41.38 9.96
C THR A 9 -18.52 42.59 9.68
N TYR A 10 -18.97 43.48 8.80
CA TYR A 10 -18.25 44.72 8.50
C TYR A 10 -18.00 45.54 9.78
N ASP A 11 -19.02 45.65 10.63
CA ASP A 11 -18.93 46.45 11.87
C ASP A 11 -17.94 45.84 12.86
N GLU A 12 -17.93 44.50 13.02
CA GLU A 12 -16.96 43.81 13.89
C GLU A 12 -15.53 44.03 13.44
N VAL A 13 -15.29 43.94 12.11
CA VAL A 13 -13.95 44.19 11.55
C VAL A 13 -13.56 45.65 11.73
N TYR A 14 -14.53 46.57 11.54
CA TYR A 14 -14.33 47.99 11.72
C TYR A 14 -13.90 48.31 13.17
N ASP A 15 -14.68 47.84 14.14
CA ASP A 15 -14.43 48.05 15.57
C ASP A 15 -13.10 47.46 16.01
N LEU A 16 -12.74 46.27 15.45
CA LEU A 16 -11.46 45.64 15.70
C LEU A 16 -10.29 46.48 15.17
N LEU A 17 -10.40 46.98 13.94
CA LEU A 17 -9.38 47.82 13.33
C LEU A 17 -9.24 49.15 14.06
N GLU A 18 -10.35 49.81 14.45
CA GLU A 18 -10.34 51.04 15.25
C GLU A 18 -9.65 50.80 16.60
N LYS A 19 -9.95 49.67 17.25
CA LYS A 19 -9.31 49.28 18.52
C LYS A 19 -7.80 48.99 18.35
N CYS A 20 -7.41 48.34 17.24
CA CYS A 20 -6.01 48.03 16.99
C CYS A 20 -5.15 49.24 16.66
N PHE A 21 -5.65 50.18 15.90
CA PHE A 21 -4.91 51.35 15.41
C PHE A 21 -5.16 52.62 16.19
N GLY A 22 -6.23 52.66 17.02
CA GLY A 22 -6.58 53.84 17.80
C GLY A 22 -7.08 55.03 16.94
N ASP A 23 -7.38 54.79 15.66
CA ASP A 23 -7.76 55.80 14.69
C ASP A 23 -8.84 55.29 13.74
N ARG A 24 -9.99 55.95 13.77
CA ARG A 24 -11.14 55.61 12.95
C ARG A 24 -10.89 55.81 11.46
N MET A 25 -10.13 56.84 11.09
CA MET A 25 -9.81 57.10 9.68
C MET A 25 -8.92 56.02 9.08
N ILE A 26 -8.02 55.43 9.88
CA ILE A 26 -7.19 54.31 9.45
C ILE A 26 -8.04 53.05 9.22
N ALA A 27 -9.00 52.75 10.10
CA ALA A 27 -9.94 51.62 9.94
C ALA A 27 -10.76 51.77 8.63
N GLU A 28 -11.36 52.96 8.41
CA GLU A 28 -12.09 53.26 7.19
C GLU A 28 -11.21 53.13 5.92
N TYR A 29 -10.01 53.65 5.97
CA TYR A 29 -9.06 53.55 4.86
C TYR A 29 -8.68 52.10 4.52
N ILE A 30 -8.44 51.25 5.51
CA ILE A 30 -8.11 49.82 5.34
C ILE A 30 -9.31 49.11 4.70
N LEU A 31 -10.52 49.29 5.23
CA LEU A 31 -11.72 48.64 4.70
C LEU A 31 -12.05 49.10 3.28
N GLU A 32 -11.93 50.40 2.98
CA GLU A 32 -12.15 50.92 1.63
C GLU A 32 -11.10 50.39 0.63
N ASN A 33 -9.82 50.26 1.02
CA ASN A 33 -8.82 49.67 0.20
C ASN A 33 -9.05 48.15 -0.03
N SER A 34 -9.53 47.44 0.98
CA SER A 34 -9.94 46.04 0.87
C SER A 34 -11.10 45.90 -0.14
N ARG A 35 -12.11 46.76 -0.06
CA ARG A 35 -13.21 46.82 -1.02
C ARG A 35 -12.71 47.08 -2.44
N LYS A 36 -11.88 48.11 -2.64
CA LYS A 36 -11.28 48.46 -3.94
C LYS A 36 -10.41 47.35 -4.48
N LEU A 37 -9.71 46.62 -3.61
CA LEU A 37 -8.96 45.43 -4.02
C LEU A 37 -9.89 44.34 -4.53
N GLY A 38 -10.99 44.06 -3.78
CA GLY A 38 -12.01 43.09 -4.19
C GLY A 38 -12.63 43.41 -5.55
N GLU A 39 -12.87 44.72 -5.85
CA GLU A 39 -13.42 45.15 -7.14
C GLU A 39 -12.47 44.94 -8.35
N LYS A 40 -11.18 44.74 -8.09
CA LYS A 40 -10.20 44.39 -9.16
C LYS A 40 -10.27 42.95 -9.58
N PHE A 41 -10.87 42.07 -8.77
CA PHE A 41 -11.00 40.67 -9.11
C PHE A 41 -12.22 40.45 -10.00
N THR A 42 -12.01 39.88 -11.15
CA THR A 42 -13.07 39.39 -12.02
C THR A 42 -13.22 37.89 -11.82
N PHE A 43 -14.40 37.36 -12.12
CA PHE A 43 -14.58 35.92 -12.12
C PHE A 43 -13.65 35.27 -13.14
N TYR A 44 -12.88 34.26 -12.71
CA TYR A 44 -12.05 33.41 -13.57
C TYR A 44 -12.07 31.98 -13.03
N SER A 45 -11.88 31.02 -13.93
CA SER A 45 -11.74 29.62 -13.54
C SER A 45 -10.27 29.25 -13.36
N LEU A 46 -9.96 28.50 -12.34
CA LEU A 46 -8.66 27.86 -12.15
C LEU A 46 -8.58 26.52 -12.87
N GLU A 47 -9.70 26.02 -13.38
CA GLU A 47 -9.73 24.77 -14.14
C GLU A 47 -8.89 24.90 -15.40
N ARG A 48 -8.01 23.93 -15.60
CA ARG A 48 -7.10 23.84 -16.75
C ARG A 48 -7.10 22.42 -17.27
N LYS A 49 -6.71 22.28 -18.51
CA LYS A 49 -6.42 20.97 -19.10
C LYS A 49 -5.23 20.34 -18.38
N GLN A 50 -5.34 19.05 -18.04
CA GLN A 50 -4.23 18.31 -17.49
C GLN A 50 -3.06 18.27 -18.48
N MET A 51 -1.87 18.57 -17.98
CA MET A 51 -0.63 18.55 -18.76
C MET A 51 0.20 17.33 -18.36
N ILE A 52 0.66 16.58 -19.37
CA ILE A 52 1.53 15.43 -19.18
C ILE A 52 2.97 15.94 -18.99
N PRO A 53 3.61 15.77 -17.82
CA PRO A 53 5.02 16.10 -17.64
C PRO A 53 5.87 15.22 -18.56
N LYS A 54 6.66 15.86 -19.42
CA LYS A 54 7.54 15.17 -20.36
C LYS A 54 8.95 15.04 -19.78
N VAL A 55 9.62 13.96 -20.15
CA VAL A 55 11.04 13.74 -19.89
C VAL A 55 11.82 13.83 -21.19
N GLU A 56 13.10 14.16 -21.08
CA GLU A 56 14.00 14.05 -22.23
C GLU A 56 14.15 12.56 -22.60
N VAL A 57 14.03 12.26 -23.87
CA VAL A 57 14.12 10.91 -24.39
C VAL A 57 15.16 10.83 -25.50
N LYS A 58 15.73 9.65 -25.69
CA LYS A 58 16.65 9.37 -26.76
C LYS A 58 15.98 9.58 -28.12
N ASP A 59 16.61 10.34 -29.00
CA ASP A 59 16.15 10.51 -30.36
C ASP A 59 16.54 9.33 -31.24
N TYR A 60 15.57 8.48 -31.54
CA TYR A 60 15.72 7.39 -32.49
C TYR A 60 15.62 7.88 -33.92
N PRO A 61 16.49 7.40 -34.85
CA PRO A 61 16.41 7.80 -36.26
C PRO A 61 15.09 7.31 -36.87
N LYS A 62 14.52 8.10 -37.79
CA LYS A 62 13.38 7.70 -38.60
C LYS A 62 13.78 6.58 -39.55
N SER A 63 13.65 5.33 -39.09
CA SER A 63 14.11 4.18 -39.84
C SER A 63 13.32 2.92 -39.56
N TRP A 64 13.35 2.02 -40.54
CA TRP A 64 12.80 0.67 -40.51
C TRP A 64 13.79 -0.39 -39.98
N LYS A 65 14.60 -0.08 -39.02
CA LYS A 65 15.61 -1.02 -38.47
C LYS A 65 15.05 -2.38 -38.08
N TRP A 66 13.77 -2.42 -37.73
CA TRP A 66 13.13 -3.59 -37.13
C TRP A 66 12.45 -4.51 -38.14
N PHE A 67 12.18 -4.07 -39.38
CA PHE A 67 11.47 -4.81 -40.41
C PHE A 67 12.33 -4.94 -41.66
N SER A 68 12.21 -6.05 -42.39
CA SER A 68 12.73 -6.16 -43.72
C SER A 68 11.94 -5.29 -44.69
N GLU A 69 12.58 -4.69 -45.66
CA GLU A 69 11.94 -3.80 -46.64
C GLU A 69 10.68 -4.43 -47.26
N GLY A 70 9.56 -3.78 -47.14
CA GLY A 70 8.31 -4.11 -47.80
C GLY A 70 7.25 -4.87 -47.01
N ASN A 71 7.51 -5.41 -45.84
CA ASN A 71 6.63 -6.37 -45.18
C ASN A 71 5.96 -5.92 -43.86
N CYS A 72 5.81 -4.62 -43.61
CA CYS A 72 5.08 -4.21 -42.42
C CYS A 72 3.58 -4.38 -42.61
N ARG A 73 3.00 -5.33 -41.91
CA ARG A 73 1.55 -5.53 -41.82
C ARG A 73 0.87 -4.59 -40.81
N TYR A 74 1.66 -3.77 -40.12
CA TYR A 74 1.24 -2.91 -39.01
C TYR A 74 1.48 -1.45 -39.37
N PRO A 75 0.48 -0.77 -39.95
CA PRO A 75 0.67 0.58 -40.51
C PRO A 75 0.96 1.62 -39.42
N LEU A 76 0.37 1.50 -38.22
CA LEU A 76 0.57 2.48 -37.15
C LEU A 76 1.94 2.32 -36.50
N ILE A 77 2.42 1.10 -36.27
CA ILE A 77 3.81 0.87 -35.83
C ILE A 77 4.78 1.54 -36.81
N ARG A 78 4.52 1.39 -38.13
CA ARG A 78 5.31 2.06 -39.17
C ARG A 78 5.25 3.58 -39.03
N GLU A 79 4.08 4.15 -38.94
CA GLU A 79 3.86 5.57 -38.78
C GLU A 79 4.65 6.11 -37.58
N LEU A 80 4.55 5.48 -36.42
CA LEU A 80 5.26 5.89 -35.20
C LEU A 80 6.78 5.84 -35.34
N CYS A 81 7.34 4.84 -36.06
CA CYS A 81 8.78 4.75 -36.33
C CYS A 81 9.30 5.94 -37.18
N PHE A 82 8.45 6.57 -37.99
CA PHE A 82 8.77 7.69 -38.83
C PHE A 82 8.19 9.03 -38.36
N SER A 83 7.51 9.06 -37.24
CA SER A 83 6.89 10.25 -36.69
C SER A 83 7.87 11.40 -36.49
N ASP A 84 7.43 12.63 -36.69
CA ASP A 84 8.18 13.83 -36.32
C ASP A 84 8.28 14.05 -34.82
N ASN A 85 7.32 13.47 -34.06
CA ASN A 85 7.30 13.54 -32.62
C ASN A 85 8.29 12.53 -31.97
N ILE A 86 9.30 13.08 -31.29
CA ILE A 86 10.35 12.29 -30.64
C ILE A 86 9.78 11.32 -29.58
N GLN A 87 8.71 11.69 -28.87
CA GLN A 87 8.09 10.86 -27.85
C GLN A 87 7.43 9.60 -28.44
N GLU A 88 6.81 9.73 -29.60
CA GLU A 88 6.22 8.63 -30.34
C GLU A 88 7.30 7.67 -30.86
N ARG A 89 8.35 8.25 -31.50
CA ARG A 89 9.47 7.43 -31.98
C ARG A 89 10.18 6.69 -30.86
N TYR A 90 10.37 7.34 -29.71
CA TYR A 90 10.98 6.71 -28.56
C TYR A 90 10.14 5.55 -28.06
N TRP A 91 8.85 5.76 -27.78
CA TRP A 91 7.94 4.75 -27.26
C TRP A 91 7.93 3.49 -28.13
N ILE A 92 7.73 3.65 -29.45
CA ILE A 92 7.64 2.47 -30.33
C ILE A 92 8.98 1.71 -30.42
N ASN A 93 10.10 2.43 -30.48
CA ASN A 93 11.42 1.80 -30.57
C ASN A 93 11.76 1.04 -29.28
N GLU A 94 11.43 1.58 -28.10
CA GLU A 94 11.62 0.89 -26.83
C GLU A 94 10.70 -0.36 -26.73
N CYS A 95 9.46 -0.29 -27.20
CA CYS A 95 8.58 -1.46 -27.26
C CYS A 95 9.15 -2.56 -28.19
N LEU A 96 9.63 -2.19 -29.36
CA LEU A 96 10.23 -3.15 -30.32
C LEU A 96 11.55 -3.73 -29.80
N LEU A 97 12.34 -2.93 -29.06
CA LEU A 97 13.52 -3.41 -28.36
C LEU A 97 13.17 -4.42 -27.27
N GLY A 98 12.19 -4.09 -26.44
CA GLY A 98 11.68 -4.99 -25.39
C GLY A 98 11.17 -6.33 -25.95
N LEU A 99 10.48 -6.32 -27.12
CA LEU A 99 10.08 -7.56 -27.78
C LEU A 99 11.29 -8.44 -28.15
N LYS A 100 12.39 -7.83 -28.60
CA LYS A 100 13.61 -8.58 -28.95
C LYS A 100 14.32 -9.13 -27.73
N GLU A 101 14.52 -8.30 -26.73
CA GLU A 101 15.20 -8.67 -25.49
C GLU A 101 14.49 -9.83 -24.78
N LYS A 102 13.16 -9.84 -24.84
CA LYS A 102 12.32 -10.87 -24.23
C LYS A 102 12.02 -12.07 -25.15
N ASN A 103 12.59 -12.12 -26.37
CA ASN A 103 12.30 -13.15 -27.40
C ASN A 103 10.81 -13.25 -27.79
N LEU A 104 10.09 -12.12 -27.76
CA LEU A 104 8.66 -12.02 -28.04
C LEU A 104 8.37 -11.34 -29.39
N TYR A 105 9.33 -11.23 -30.29
CA TYR A 105 9.15 -10.61 -31.60
C TYR A 105 8.35 -11.52 -32.53
N LYS A 106 7.04 -11.65 -32.28
CA LYS A 106 6.11 -12.53 -32.98
C LYS A 106 4.86 -11.74 -33.44
N THR A 107 4.15 -12.31 -34.39
CA THR A 107 2.95 -11.69 -35.02
C THR A 107 1.89 -11.29 -33.99
N GLU A 108 1.58 -12.12 -33.02
CA GLU A 108 0.58 -11.84 -31.98
C GLU A 108 0.92 -10.64 -31.09
N TYR A 109 2.20 -10.51 -30.73
CA TYR A 109 2.69 -9.38 -29.92
C TYR A 109 2.71 -8.08 -30.72
N LEU A 110 3.14 -8.13 -31.99
CA LEU A 110 3.11 -6.95 -32.87
C LEU A 110 1.67 -6.49 -33.12
N ALA A 111 0.73 -7.42 -33.33
CA ALA A 111 -0.70 -7.09 -33.47
C ALA A 111 -1.24 -6.42 -32.21
N ARG A 112 -0.81 -6.86 -31.03
CA ARG A 112 -1.21 -6.26 -29.77
C ARG A 112 -0.64 -4.83 -29.60
N ILE A 113 0.63 -4.60 -29.97
CA ILE A 113 1.22 -3.24 -29.95
C ILE A 113 0.48 -2.33 -30.93
N GLU A 114 0.12 -2.80 -32.11
CA GLU A 114 -0.66 -2.01 -33.07
C GLU A 114 -2.02 -1.56 -32.48
N ILE A 115 -2.73 -2.46 -31.78
CA ILE A 115 -3.98 -2.15 -31.09
C ILE A 115 -3.75 -1.14 -29.96
N GLU A 116 -2.75 -1.35 -29.12
CA GLU A 116 -2.46 -0.44 -28.00
C GLU A 116 -2.03 0.95 -28.48
N ALA A 117 -1.20 1.02 -29.53
CA ALA A 117 -0.78 2.27 -30.17
C ALA A 117 -1.99 3.06 -30.70
N ASP A 118 -2.96 2.35 -31.35
CA ASP A 118 -4.18 2.96 -31.86
C ASP A 118 -5.05 3.54 -30.74
N VAL A 119 -5.17 2.84 -29.63
CA VAL A 119 -5.90 3.34 -28.44
C VAL A 119 -5.18 4.55 -27.82
N ILE A 120 -3.86 4.47 -27.62
CA ILE A 120 -3.06 5.57 -27.05
C ILE A 120 -3.15 6.82 -27.93
N LYS A 121 -2.97 6.66 -29.24
CA LYS A 121 -3.05 7.77 -30.20
C LYS A 121 -4.43 8.42 -30.18
N TYR A 122 -5.51 7.60 -30.27
CA TYR A 122 -6.88 8.10 -30.24
C TYR A 122 -7.20 8.92 -28.99
N ILE A 123 -6.79 8.41 -27.81
CA ILE A 123 -7.03 9.10 -26.53
C ILE A 123 -6.17 10.39 -26.49
N GLY A 124 -4.90 10.33 -26.92
CA GLY A 124 -4.03 11.50 -27.00
C GLY A 124 -4.63 12.62 -27.87
N GLU A 125 -5.18 12.28 -29.04
CA GLU A 125 -5.89 13.22 -29.91
C GLU A 125 -7.12 13.84 -29.22
N LYS A 126 -7.88 13.05 -28.45
CA LYS A 126 -9.03 13.55 -27.68
C LYS A 126 -8.62 14.47 -26.54
N LEU A 127 -7.50 14.17 -25.90
CA LEU A 127 -6.92 14.99 -24.85
C LEU A 127 -6.07 16.14 -25.41
N ASP A 128 -5.87 16.22 -26.74
CA ASP A 128 -5.03 17.19 -27.43
C ASP A 128 -3.63 17.28 -26.82
N ASP A 129 -3.01 16.11 -26.52
CA ASP A 129 -1.64 15.95 -26.04
C ASP A 129 -1.04 14.63 -26.51
N CYS A 130 0.28 14.49 -26.44
CA CYS A 130 0.99 13.26 -26.79
C CYS A 130 0.95 12.27 -25.62
N LEU A 131 -0.03 11.35 -25.62
CA LEU A 131 -0.16 10.38 -24.54
C LEU A 131 1.01 9.37 -24.47
N PHE A 132 1.78 9.17 -25.55
CA PHE A 132 3.00 8.36 -25.52
C PHE A 132 4.05 8.91 -24.55
N ALA A 133 4.10 10.24 -24.37
CA ALA A 133 4.99 10.88 -23.40
C ALA A 133 4.69 10.47 -21.95
N TYR A 134 3.44 10.18 -21.62
CA TYR A 134 3.05 9.70 -20.32
C TYR A 134 3.73 8.36 -19.97
N PHE A 135 3.72 7.41 -20.90
CA PHE A 135 4.38 6.10 -20.71
C PHE A 135 5.90 6.24 -20.67
N ASN A 136 6.47 7.13 -21.50
CA ASN A 136 7.92 7.41 -21.50
C ASN A 136 8.37 7.99 -20.16
N THR A 137 7.56 8.87 -19.56
CA THR A 137 7.80 9.45 -18.24
C THR A 137 7.78 8.36 -17.15
N PHE A 138 6.82 7.42 -17.19
CA PHE A 138 6.80 6.29 -16.28
C PHE A 138 8.03 5.39 -16.44
N LYS A 139 8.39 5.03 -17.68
CA LYS A 139 9.60 4.24 -17.94
C LYS A 139 10.83 4.88 -17.32
N HIS A 140 11.05 6.17 -17.55
CA HIS A 140 12.17 6.92 -17.00
C HIS A 140 12.24 6.82 -15.47
N TYR A 141 11.12 7.06 -14.77
CA TYR A 141 11.09 6.99 -13.31
C TYR A 141 11.18 5.58 -12.76
N ILE A 142 10.65 4.59 -13.45
CA ILE A 142 10.85 3.17 -13.08
C ILE A 142 12.34 2.82 -13.09
N ASP A 143 13.07 3.22 -14.12
CA ASP A 143 14.52 2.97 -14.20
C ASP A 143 15.24 3.70 -13.06
N LEU A 144 14.88 4.96 -12.76
CA LEU A 144 15.40 5.72 -11.61
C LEU A 144 15.10 5.04 -10.26
N PHE A 145 13.92 4.42 -10.10
CA PHE A 145 13.57 3.72 -8.85
C PHE A 145 14.48 2.51 -8.60
N TRP A 146 14.77 1.76 -9.65
CA TRP A 146 15.76 0.67 -9.58
C TRP A 146 17.16 1.20 -9.26
N GLU A 147 17.58 2.30 -9.86
CA GLU A 147 18.86 2.95 -9.57
C GLU A 147 18.96 3.46 -8.12
N CYS A 148 17.85 3.93 -7.57
CA CYS A 148 17.76 4.32 -6.15
C CYS A 148 17.70 3.10 -5.19
N GLY A 149 17.80 1.87 -5.69
CA GLY A 149 17.80 0.65 -4.90
C GLY A 149 16.42 0.21 -4.43
N SER A 150 15.36 0.63 -5.11
CA SER A 150 14.00 0.15 -4.83
C SER A 150 13.60 -0.97 -5.79
N ILE A 151 13.01 -2.03 -5.26
CA ILE A 151 12.25 -2.97 -6.08
C ILE A 151 10.99 -2.25 -6.57
N VAL A 152 10.68 -2.43 -7.84
CA VAL A 152 9.40 -2.13 -8.44
C VAL A 152 8.61 -3.43 -8.55
N GLY A 153 7.40 -3.46 -8.00
CA GLY A 153 6.58 -4.68 -7.99
C GLY A 153 6.18 -5.16 -9.39
N PRO A 154 5.66 -6.40 -9.51
CA PRO A 154 5.26 -6.99 -10.81
C PRO A 154 4.22 -6.20 -11.58
N GLY A 155 3.53 -5.31 -10.89
CA GLY A 155 2.49 -4.45 -11.43
C GLY A 155 1.33 -4.29 -10.45
N ARG A 156 0.48 -3.31 -10.72
CA ARG A 156 -0.68 -2.99 -9.90
C ARG A 156 -1.78 -2.41 -10.77
N GLY A 157 -3.03 -2.66 -10.38
CA GLY A 157 -4.18 -2.07 -11.07
C GLY A 157 -4.32 -2.52 -12.51
N SER A 158 -5.05 -1.74 -13.29
CA SER A 158 -5.36 -2.06 -14.67
C SER A 158 -4.19 -1.99 -15.65
N ALA A 159 -3.12 -1.27 -15.27
CA ALA A 159 -1.92 -1.05 -16.10
C ALA A 159 -1.22 -2.36 -16.52
N THR A 160 -1.35 -3.43 -15.73
CA THR A 160 -0.77 -4.74 -16.01
C THR A 160 -1.35 -5.39 -17.27
N GLY A 161 -2.51 -4.96 -17.74
CA GLY A 161 -3.14 -5.46 -18.97
C GLY A 161 -2.51 -4.95 -20.27
N PHE A 162 -1.61 -3.97 -20.22
CA PHE A 162 -0.97 -3.40 -21.39
C PHE A 162 0.38 -4.04 -21.68
N LEU A 163 0.54 -4.52 -22.91
CA LEU A 163 1.79 -5.13 -23.38
C LEU A 163 2.92 -4.10 -23.41
N SER A 164 2.65 -2.88 -23.84
CA SER A 164 3.66 -1.81 -23.86
C SER A 164 4.21 -1.52 -22.45
N ASN A 165 3.38 -1.54 -21.41
CA ASN A 165 3.86 -1.38 -20.03
C ASN A 165 4.84 -2.50 -19.63
N TYR A 166 4.56 -3.74 -20.03
CA TYR A 166 5.46 -4.86 -19.80
C TYR A 166 6.78 -4.74 -20.58
N LEU A 167 6.71 -4.31 -21.84
CA LEU A 167 7.89 -4.13 -22.68
C LEU A 167 8.78 -2.97 -22.23
N LEU A 168 8.18 -1.90 -21.72
CA LEU A 168 8.85 -0.73 -21.14
C LEU A 168 9.36 -0.98 -19.70
N GLY A 169 9.06 -2.13 -19.10
CA GLY A 169 9.45 -2.47 -17.73
C GLY A 169 8.65 -1.76 -16.65
N ILE A 170 7.53 -1.12 -17.00
CA ILE A 170 6.58 -0.51 -16.05
C ILE A 170 5.86 -1.59 -15.25
N THR A 171 5.52 -2.71 -15.90
CA THR A 171 5.00 -3.92 -15.27
C THR A 171 5.90 -5.11 -15.65
N GLN A 172 5.75 -6.25 -14.95
CA GLN A 172 6.66 -7.39 -15.13
C GLN A 172 5.92 -8.69 -15.47
N LEU A 173 4.64 -8.60 -15.82
CA LEU A 173 3.83 -9.72 -16.27
C LEU A 173 3.48 -9.57 -17.74
N ASP A 174 3.72 -10.62 -18.53
CA ASP A 174 3.30 -10.69 -19.92
C ASP A 174 1.76 -10.79 -20.00
N PRO A 175 1.05 -9.74 -20.45
CA PRO A 175 -0.40 -9.75 -20.47
C PRO A 175 -1.00 -10.69 -21.52
N ILE A 176 -0.24 -11.09 -22.54
CA ILE A 176 -0.72 -12.07 -23.55
C ILE A 176 -0.65 -13.47 -22.95
N ARG A 177 0.47 -13.84 -22.34
CA ARG A 177 0.65 -15.13 -21.65
C ARG A 177 -0.45 -15.36 -20.60
N TRP A 178 -0.81 -14.32 -19.85
CA TRP A 178 -1.76 -14.41 -18.75
C TRP A 178 -3.18 -13.99 -19.14
N ASN A 179 -3.45 -13.77 -20.42
CA ASN A 179 -4.74 -13.35 -20.97
C ASN A 179 -5.33 -12.12 -20.23
N LEU A 180 -4.50 -11.12 -19.94
CA LEU A 180 -4.93 -9.91 -19.27
C LEU A 180 -5.54 -8.93 -20.29
N PRO A 181 -6.77 -8.44 -20.06
CA PRO A 181 -7.46 -7.61 -21.03
C PRO A 181 -6.93 -6.17 -21.04
N TYR A 182 -6.46 -5.69 -22.21
CA TYR A 182 -5.97 -4.32 -22.40
C TYR A 182 -7.08 -3.27 -22.24
N TRP A 183 -8.29 -3.59 -22.70
CA TRP A 183 -9.45 -2.70 -22.64
C TRP A 183 -9.86 -2.33 -21.21
N ARG A 184 -9.34 -3.05 -20.24
CA ARG A 184 -9.52 -2.78 -18.82
C ARG A 184 -8.69 -1.57 -18.36
N PHE A 185 -7.54 -1.33 -19.00
CA PHE A 185 -6.66 -0.20 -18.72
C PHE A 185 -7.06 1.02 -19.54
N LEU A 186 -6.99 0.90 -20.87
CA LEU A 186 -7.39 1.94 -21.81
C LEU A 186 -8.36 1.39 -22.86
N ASN A 187 -9.38 2.18 -23.21
CA ASN A 187 -10.27 1.91 -24.32
C ASN A 187 -10.80 3.24 -24.90
N LYS A 188 -11.23 3.20 -26.16
CA LYS A 188 -11.68 4.39 -26.89
C LYS A 188 -12.99 5.01 -26.37
N GLU A 189 -13.78 4.27 -25.60
CA GLU A 189 -15.04 4.76 -25.03
C GLU A 189 -14.82 5.68 -23.81
N ARG A 190 -13.59 5.68 -23.25
CA ARG A 190 -13.20 6.49 -22.10
C ARG A 190 -11.93 7.26 -22.40
N ALA A 191 -12.08 8.49 -22.88
CA ALA A 191 -10.95 9.37 -23.19
C ALA A 191 -10.51 10.16 -21.93
N GLU A 192 -9.83 9.48 -21.01
CA GLU A 192 -9.25 10.03 -19.78
C GLU A 192 -7.78 9.61 -19.70
N LEU A 193 -6.97 10.32 -18.93
CA LEU A 193 -5.62 9.87 -18.61
C LEU A 193 -5.67 8.54 -17.89
N PRO A 194 -4.79 7.59 -18.26
CA PRO A 194 -4.68 6.33 -17.52
C PRO A 194 -4.09 6.54 -16.12
N ASP A 195 -4.41 5.63 -15.22
CA ASP A 195 -3.86 5.61 -13.86
C ASP A 195 -2.88 4.43 -13.75
N ILE A 196 -1.60 4.75 -13.58
CA ILE A 196 -0.52 3.76 -13.39
C ILE A 196 -0.04 3.87 -11.96
N ASP A 197 -0.39 2.88 -11.17
CA ASP A 197 0.08 2.73 -9.79
C ASP A 197 1.42 1.98 -9.75
N ILE A 198 2.39 2.47 -8.99
CA ILE A 198 3.69 1.82 -8.80
C ILE A 198 3.90 1.49 -7.33
N ASP A 199 4.20 0.21 -7.06
CA ASP A 199 4.63 -0.24 -5.74
C ASP A 199 6.15 -0.14 -5.61
N LEU A 200 6.64 0.48 -4.55
CA LEU A 200 8.06 0.64 -4.25
C LEU A 200 8.37 0.39 -2.76
N ALA A 201 9.65 0.28 -2.45
CA ALA A 201 10.11 0.03 -1.09
C ALA A 201 9.98 1.28 -0.20
N PRO A 202 9.31 1.19 0.97
CA PRO A 202 9.15 2.31 1.89
C PRO A 202 10.47 2.98 2.28
N SER A 203 11.51 2.20 2.55
CA SER A 203 12.84 2.69 2.94
C SER A 203 13.52 3.52 1.83
N LYS A 204 13.18 3.30 0.57
CA LYS A 204 13.80 3.96 -0.59
C LYS A 204 13.02 5.18 -1.09
N ARG A 205 11.78 5.37 -0.63
CA ARG A 205 10.94 6.50 -1.06
C ARG A 205 11.58 7.88 -0.87
N PRO A 206 12.25 8.19 0.25
CA PRO A 206 12.91 9.49 0.42
C PRO A 206 14.03 9.71 -0.61
N ALA A 207 14.87 8.71 -0.87
CA ALA A 207 15.95 8.78 -1.87
C ALA A 207 15.41 8.96 -3.29
N ILE A 208 14.32 8.29 -3.64
CA ILE A 208 13.63 8.45 -4.92
C ILE A 208 13.11 9.87 -5.08
N PHE A 209 12.43 10.41 -4.07
CA PHE A 209 11.91 11.79 -4.11
C PHE A 209 13.01 12.81 -4.27
N GLU A 210 14.12 12.62 -3.57
CA GLU A 210 15.30 13.46 -3.69
C GLU A 210 15.95 13.37 -5.09
N ALA A 211 16.03 12.18 -5.67
CA ALA A 211 16.53 11.98 -7.02
C ALA A 211 15.68 12.72 -8.06
N ILE A 212 14.35 12.62 -7.99
CA ILE A 212 13.44 13.35 -8.87
C ILE A 212 13.57 14.87 -8.70
N ARG A 213 13.70 15.35 -7.43
CA ARG A 213 13.90 16.78 -7.16
C ARG A 213 15.26 17.29 -7.66
N ARG A 214 16.30 16.47 -7.65
CA ARG A 214 17.59 16.84 -8.26
C ARG A 214 17.48 17.02 -9.78
N GLU A 215 16.67 16.20 -10.44
CA GLU A 215 16.45 16.28 -11.89
C GLU A 215 15.55 17.47 -12.27
N ARG A 216 14.42 17.67 -11.57
CA ARG A 216 13.36 18.63 -11.92
C ARG A 216 13.35 19.93 -11.12
N GLY A 217 14.25 20.07 -10.14
CA GLY A 217 14.26 21.19 -9.21
C GLY A 217 13.47 20.90 -7.90
N PRO A 218 13.62 21.75 -6.88
CA PRO A 218 13.08 21.51 -5.54
C PRO A 218 11.57 21.29 -5.48
N LEU A 219 10.80 21.87 -6.39
CA LEU A 219 9.35 21.71 -6.53
C LEU A 219 8.96 20.80 -7.69
N GLY A 220 9.92 20.13 -8.32
CA GLY A 220 9.67 19.21 -9.44
C GLY A 220 8.89 17.96 -9.05
N LEU A 221 8.90 17.61 -7.74
CA LEU A 221 8.01 16.62 -7.15
C LEU A 221 7.40 17.18 -5.88
N VAL A 222 6.07 17.26 -5.82
CA VAL A 222 5.32 17.72 -4.66
C VAL A 222 4.24 16.72 -4.29
N GLN A 223 4.12 16.42 -2.99
CA GLN A 223 3.07 15.52 -2.50
C GLN A 223 1.73 16.24 -2.45
N VAL A 224 0.65 15.49 -2.73
CA VAL A 224 -0.71 16.02 -2.70
C VAL A 224 -1.19 16.21 -1.26
N ALA A 225 -1.87 17.31 -1.00
CA ALA A 225 -2.50 17.55 0.29
C ALA A 225 -3.73 16.65 0.50
N THR A 226 -3.99 16.33 1.75
CA THR A 226 -5.26 15.77 2.19
C THR A 226 -5.87 16.63 3.28
N PHE A 227 -7.19 16.75 3.27
CA PHE A 227 -7.94 17.49 4.28
C PHE A 227 -8.78 16.49 5.08
N GLY A 228 -8.37 16.26 6.33
CA GLY A 228 -9.15 15.46 7.25
C GLY A 228 -10.36 16.23 7.75
N THR A 229 -11.50 15.57 7.79
CA THR A 229 -12.74 16.16 8.30
C THR A 229 -13.14 15.56 9.63
N GLU A 230 -13.95 16.29 10.39
CA GLU A 230 -14.60 15.73 11.57
C GLU A 230 -15.57 14.61 11.15
N GLY A 231 -15.18 13.38 11.42
CA GLY A 231 -16.05 12.22 11.23
C GLY A 231 -17.09 12.10 12.34
N THR A 232 -18.09 11.26 12.16
CA THR A 232 -19.24 11.15 13.07
C THR A 232 -18.83 10.95 14.54
N LYS A 233 -17.89 10.04 14.84
CA LYS A 233 -17.41 9.83 16.22
C LYS A 233 -16.60 10.99 16.76
N SER A 234 -15.71 11.56 15.96
CA SER A 234 -14.88 12.69 16.40
C SER A 234 -15.72 13.96 16.58
N ALA A 235 -16.74 14.17 15.74
CA ALA A 235 -17.67 15.28 15.90
C ALA A 235 -18.41 15.23 17.25
N VAL A 236 -18.85 14.04 17.68
CA VAL A 236 -19.45 13.86 19.02
C VAL A 236 -18.47 14.26 20.12
N LEU A 237 -17.22 13.73 20.06
CA LEU A 237 -16.21 14.04 21.09
C LEU A 237 -15.84 15.51 21.11
N THR A 238 -15.71 16.14 19.95
CA THR A 238 -15.37 17.57 19.82
C THR A 238 -16.51 18.45 20.31
N ALA A 239 -17.77 18.14 19.93
CA ALA A 239 -18.96 18.85 20.38
C ALA A 239 -19.13 18.76 21.90
N CYS A 240 -18.99 17.55 22.48
CA CYS A 240 -19.07 17.36 23.93
C CYS A 240 -18.02 18.15 24.69
N ARG A 241 -16.78 18.20 24.17
CA ARG A 241 -15.69 19.00 24.77
C ARG A 241 -15.99 20.51 24.73
N GLY A 242 -16.60 20.96 23.63
CA GLY A 242 -16.94 22.37 23.42
C GLY A 242 -18.26 22.80 24.00
N TYR A 243 -19.14 21.87 24.36
CA TYR A 243 -20.47 22.15 24.92
C TYR A 243 -20.36 22.95 26.22
N ARG A 244 -21.19 24.02 26.34
CA ARG A 244 -21.25 24.86 27.55
C ARG A 244 -22.70 25.12 27.88
N SER A 245 -23.02 24.98 29.17
CA SER A 245 -24.28 25.38 29.78
C SER A 245 -24.05 25.66 31.26
N ASP A 246 -25.06 26.17 31.95
CA ASP A 246 -24.96 26.40 33.40
C ASP A 246 -24.65 25.11 34.19
N ASP A 247 -25.16 23.97 33.71
CA ASP A 247 -24.93 22.65 34.31
C ASP A 247 -23.59 22.03 33.88
N TYR A 248 -23.01 22.48 32.78
CA TYR A 248 -21.77 21.93 32.18
C TYR A 248 -20.81 23.05 31.78
N PRO A 249 -20.26 23.81 32.76
CA PRO A 249 -19.39 24.96 32.48
C PRO A 249 -18.04 24.57 31.83
N ASP A 250 -17.54 23.35 32.09
CA ASP A 250 -16.27 22.82 31.56
C ASP A 250 -16.44 21.84 30.39
N GLY A 251 -17.67 21.65 29.93
CA GLY A 251 -17.98 20.66 28.88
C GLY A 251 -18.57 19.38 29.47
N ILE A 252 -18.97 18.47 28.59
CA ILE A 252 -19.46 17.15 28.96
C ILE A 252 -18.27 16.25 29.27
N ASP A 253 -18.39 15.46 30.35
CA ASP A 253 -17.34 14.54 30.79
C ASP A 253 -16.87 13.60 29.66
N VAL A 254 -15.56 13.30 29.66
CA VAL A 254 -14.93 12.51 28.58
C VAL A 254 -15.50 11.09 28.50
N ASP A 255 -15.81 10.46 29.64
CA ASP A 255 -16.34 9.09 29.66
C ASP A 255 -17.78 9.07 29.09
N VAL A 256 -18.58 10.10 29.39
CA VAL A 256 -19.92 10.29 28.80
C VAL A 256 -19.81 10.53 27.29
N ALA A 257 -18.89 11.37 26.86
CA ALA A 257 -18.63 11.64 25.44
C ALA A 257 -18.21 10.36 24.69
N GLN A 258 -17.33 9.55 25.29
CA GLN A 258 -16.91 8.27 24.72
C GLN A 258 -18.07 7.26 24.64
N TYR A 259 -18.91 7.20 25.67
CA TYR A 259 -20.12 6.39 25.65
C TYR A 259 -21.04 6.80 24.51
N MET A 260 -21.36 8.09 24.37
CA MET A 260 -22.17 8.61 23.26
C MET A 260 -21.57 8.26 21.90
N SER A 261 -20.27 8.46 21.74
CA SER A 261 -19.53 8.10 20.52
C SER A 261 -19.60 6.60 20.22
N SER A 262 -19.62 5.74 21.25
CA SER A 262 -19.71 4.29 21.09
C SER A 262 -21.06 3.80 20.57
N LEU A 263 -22.12 4.60 20.74
CA LEU A 263 -23.46 4.29 20.24
C LEU A 263 -23.59 4.43 18.72
N ILE A 264 -22.59 5.03 18.05
CA ILE A 264 -22.56 5.18 16.59
C ILE A 264 -22.22 3.83 15.96
N PRO A 265 -23.13 3.26 15.13
CA PRO A 265 -22.89 1.99 14.51
C PRO A 265 -21.72 2.04 13.51
N GLN A 266 -21.08 0.88 13.39
CA GLN A 266 -20.06 0.65 12.37
C GLN A 266 -20.46 -0.56 11.53
N GLU A 267 -20.41 -0.40 10.23
CA GLU A 267 -20.69 -1.46 9.29
C GLU A 267 -19.46 -1.68 8.40
N ARG A 268 -18.91 -2.89 8.40
CA ARG A 268 -17.73 -3.26 7.57
C ARG A 268 -16.51 -2.33 7.76
N GLY A 269 -16.28 -1.89 8.98
CA GLY A 269 -15.19 -0.98 9.28
C GLY A 269 -15.48 0.51 9.04
N PHE A 270 -16.63 0.85 8.43
CA PHE A 270 -17.05 2.23 8.18
C PHE A 270 -18.11 2.67 9.18
N LEU A 271 -17.92 3.84 9.75
CA LEU A 271 -18.92 4.48 10.62
C LEU A 271 -20.12 4.94 9.78
N TRP A 272 -21.30 4.88 10.38
CA TRP A 272 -22.47 5.49 9.77
C TRP A 272 -22.33 7.02 9.72
N ASP A 273 -22.85 7.62 8.64
CA ASP A 273 -23.02 9.06 8.55
C ASP A 273 -23.94 9.55 9.65
N ILE A 274 -23.71 10.78 10.15
CA ILE A 274 -24.51 11.34 11.23
C ILE A 274 -26.01 11.43 10.89
N ASN A 275 -26.34 11.71 9.63
CA ASN A 275 -27.72 11.74 9.18
C ASN A 275 -28.35 10.35 9.18
N ASP A 276 -27.60 9.31 8.78
CA ASP A 276 -28.07 7.91 8.86
C ASP A 276 -28.29 7.50 10.33
N VAL A 277 -27.48 8.00 11.27
CA VAL A 277 -27.64 7.76 12.72
C VAL A 277 -28.91 8.44 13.26
N ILE A 278 -29.22 9.66 12.83
CA ILE A 278 -30.33 10.46 13.34
C ILE A 278 -31.65 10.08 12.67
N TYR A 279 -31.67 10.02 11.34
CA TYR A 279 -32.87 9.87 10.53
C TYR A 279 -33.07 8.48 9.96
N GLY A 280 -32.03 7.65 9.98
CA GLY A 280 -32.00 6.40 9.25
C GLY A 280 -31.73 6.62 7.76
N ASN A 281 -31.70 5.52 7.00
CA ASN A 281 -31.50 5.54 5.56
C ASN A 281 -32.14 4.28 4.95
N GLU A 282 -33.27 4.43 4.28
CA GLU A 282 -34.02 3.31 3.70
C GLU A 282 -33.23 2.59 2.59
N GLU A 283 -32.46 3.32 1.78
CA GLU A 283 -31.63 2.73 0.72
C GLU A 283 -30.54 1.80 1.27
N LYS A 284 -30.09 2.06 2.50
CA LYS A 284 -29.07 1.27 3.19
C LYS A 284 -29.65 0.32 4.24
N ASP A 285 -30.99 0.20 4.33
CA ASP A 285 -31.71 -0.54 5.38
C ASP A 285 -31.24 -0.14 6.81
N ARG A 286 -31.05 1.17 7.04
CA ARG A 286 -30.60 1.71 8.34
C ARG A 286 -31.76 2.40 9.05
N LYS A 287 -32.02 1.97 10.28
CA LYS A 287 -33.01 2.62 11.15
C LYS A 287 -32.32 3.66 12.03
N PRO A 288 -33.02 4.74 12.44
CA PRO A 288 -32.49 5.71 13.40
C PRO A 288 -31.98 5.04 14.67
N VAL A 289 -30.84 5.47 15.17
CA VAL A 289 -30.22 4.93 16.40
C VAL A 289 -30.87 5.58 17.61
N THR A 290 -31.96 5.01 18.06
CA THR A 290 -32.81 5.56 19.15
C THR A 290 -32.05 5.77 20.47
N ALA A 291 -31.07 4.91 20.77
CA ALA A 291 -30.22 5.06 21.95
C ALA A 291 -29.38 6.35 21.86
N PHE A 292 -28.74 6.61 20.72
CA PHE A 292 -27.96 7.83 20.49
C PHE A 292 -28.85 9.07 20.60
N ILE A 293 -29.99 9.08 19.91
CA ILE A 293 -30.93 10.20 19.92
C ILE A 293 -31.44 10.48 21.35
N ARG A 294 -31.73 9.47 22.14
CA ARG A 294 -32.16 9.60 23.53
C ARG A 294 -31.09 10.28 24.39
N GLU A 295 -29.83 9.86 24.26
CA GLU A 295 -28.73 10.47 25.00
C GLU A 295 -28.52 11.95 24.60
N MET A 296 -28.58 12.26 23.28
CA MET A 296 -28.47 13.66 22.82
C MET A 296 -29.54 14.59 23.36
N LYS A 297 -30.76 14.09 23.59
CA LYS A 297 -31.85 14.89 24.13
C LYS A 297 -31.62 15.39 25.56
N GLN A 298 -30.66 14.79 26.29
CA GLN A 298 -30.32 15.24 27.65
C GLN A 298 -29.51 16.54 27.63
N TYR A 299 -28.94 16.91 26.47
CA TYR A 299 -28.05 18.05 26.28
C TYR A 299 -28.65 18.98 25.19
N PRO A 300 -29.47 19.97 25.55
CA PRO A 300 -30.12 20.87 24.58
C PRO A 300 -29.10 21.55 23.66
N GLY A 301 -29.32 21.50 22.35
CA GLY A 301 -28.43 22.08 21.33
C GLY A 301 -27.19 21.24 20.95
N LEU A 302 -26.84 20.16 21.69
CA LEU A 302 -25.65 19.34 21.41
C LEU A 302 -25.75 18.69 20.03
N LEU A 303 -26.92 18.18 19.64
CA LEU A 303 -27.08 17.51 18.34
C LEU A 303 -26.88 18.50 17.18
N GLU A 304 -27.33 19.74 17.34
CA GLU A 304 -27.14 20.80 16.34
C GLU A 304 -25.63 21.13 16.17
N ILE A 305 -24.89 21.19 17.29
CA ILE A 305 -23.44 21.39 17.26
C ILE A 305 -22.78 20.22 16.54
N ILE A 306 -23.10 18.97 16.88
CA ILE A 306 -22.54 17.79 16.24
C ILE A 306 -22.77 17.81 14.73
N THR A 307 -24.00 18.08 14.31
CA THR A 307 -24.35 18.11 12.87
C THR A 307 -23.66 19.25 12.13
N SER A 308 -23.48 20.40 12.77
CA SER A 308 -22.84 21.58 12.17
C SER A 308 -21.32 21.38 11.97
N ILE A 309 -20.65 20.66 12.86
CA ILE A 309 -19.21 20.43 12.77
C ILE A 309 -18.86 19.13 12.01
N CYS A 310 -19.78 18.18 11.91
CA CYS A 310 -19.54 16.93 11.19
C CYS A 310 -19.29 17.22 9.70
N GLY A 311 -18.18 16.71 9.18
CA GLY A 311 -17.75 16.94 7.80
C GLY A 311 -16.89 18.18 7.59
N LEU A 312 -16.76 19.08 8.58
CA LEU A 312 -15.86 20.23 8.47
C LEU A 312 -14.41 19.81 8.47
N VAL A 313 -13.61 20.47 7.66
CA VAL A 313 -12.16 20.26 7.63
C VAL A 313 -11.54 20.70 8.95
N ASN A 314 -10.85 19.80 9.63
CA ASN A 314 -10.21 20.06 10.92
C ASN A 314 -8.69 19.88 10.90
N LYS A 315 -8.14 19.24 9.89
CA LYS A 315 -6.69 19.02 9.76
C LYS A 315 -6.28 18.89 8.30
N ARG A 316 -5.02 19.21 8.05
CA ARG A 316 -4.35 18.92 6.78
C ARG A 316 -3.34 17.79 7.00
N GLY A 317 -3.13 17.01 5.96
CA GLY A 317 -2.17 15.92 5.92
C GLY A 317 -1.53 15.79 4.56
N ILE A 318 -0.76 14.75 4.38
CA ILE A 318 -0.08 14.39 3.14
C ILE A 318 -0.76 13.15 2.57
N HIS A 319 -1.02 13.13 1.27
CA HIS A 319 -1.54 11.95 0.58
C HIS A 319 -0.52 10.80 0.65
N ALA A 320 -0.98 9.60 0.89
CA ALA A 320 -0.09 8.46 1.13
C ALA A 320 0.79 8.09 -0.09
N SER A 321 0.24 8.21 -1.30
CA SER A 321 0.90 7.79 -2.56
C SER A 321 1.00 8.91 -3.59
N GLY A 322 -0.02 9.76 -3.68
CA GLY A 322 -0.17 10.74 -4.74
C GLY A 322 0.89 11.84 -4.71
N VAL A 323 1.58 11.99 -5.82
CA VAL A 323 2.52 13.07 -6.07
C VAL A 323 2.19 13.75 -7.40
N ILE A 324 2.55 15.02 -7.51
CA ILE A 324 2.49 15.78 -8.75
C ILE A 324 3.93 16.01 -9.23
N LEU A 325 4.16 15.80 -10.51
CA LEU A 325 5.42 16.12 -11.17
C LEU A 325 5.25 17.42 -11.94
N TYR A 326 6.00 18.45 -11.54
CA TYR A 326 5.97 19.76 -12.20
C TYR A 326 7.09 19.91 -13.24
N GLY A 327 6.83 20.79 -14.22
CA GLY A 327 7.84 21.26 -15.17
C GLY A 327 8.68 22.42 -14.61
N GLU A 328 9.03 23.39 -15.48
CA GLU A 328 10.06 24.39 -15.15
C GLU A 328 9.65 25.40 -14.07
N ASP A 329 8.48 26.01 -14.11
CA ASP A 329 8.04 26.95 -13.06
C ASP A 329 6.65 26.62 -12.51
N PRO A 330 6.59 25.84 -11.44
CA PRO A 330 5.32 25.45 -10.87
C PRO A 330 4.54 26.61 -10.23
N PHE A 331 5.17 27.74 -9.90
CA PHE A 331 4.48 28.90 -9.32
C PHE A 331 3.56 29.63 -10.29
N GLU A 332 3.75 29.47 -11.60
CA GLU A 332 2.83 30.03 -12.59
C GLU A 332 1.48 29.30 -12.64
N THR A 333 1.45 28.03 -12.22
CA THR A 333 0.29 27.15 -12.41
C THR A 333 -0.26 26.58 -11.11
N ALA A 334 0.55 26.49 -10.04
CA ALA A 334 0.21 25.83 -8.80
C ALA A 334 0.48 26.69 -7.57
N SER A 335 -0.15 26.35 -6.47
CA SER A 335 0.09 26.93 -5.15
C SER A 335 0.42 25.87 -4.13
N PHE A 336 1.29 26.23 -3.18
CA PHE A 336 1.88 25.32 -2.23
C PHE A 336 1.66 25.78 -0.80
N MET A 337 1.65 24.83 0.13
CA MET A 337 1.64 25.08 1.56
C MET A 337 2.58 24.11 2.28
N LYS A 338 2.86 24.39 3.54
CA LYS A 338 3.62 23.47 4.40
C LYS A 338 2.70 22.48 5.08
N ALA A 339 3.05 21.21 5.04
CA ALA A 339 2.46 20.17 5.86
C ALA A 339 2.87 20.34 7.34
N PRO A 340 2.23 19.64 8.31
CA PRO A 340 2.61 19.71 9.73
C PRO A 340 4.05 19.31 10.02
N ASN A 341 4.64 18.41 9.23
CA ASN A 341 6.03 17.99 9.34
C ASN A 341 7.05 18.94 8.65
N GLY A 342 6.55 20.02 8.01
CA GLY A 342 7.37 21.01 7.32
C GLY A 342 7.55 20.80 5.82
N ASP A 343 7.17 19.65 5.28
CA ASP A 343 7.24 19.36 3.84
C ASP A 343 6.35 20.28 3.02
N ILE A 344 6.77 20.58 1.80
CA ILE A 344 5.95 21.33 0.84
C ILE A 344 4.96 20.38 0.19
N ILE A 345 3.67 20.77 0.23
CA ILE A 345 2.57 20.04 -0.38
C ILE A 345 1.70 20.98 -1.21
N THR A 346 0.85 20.43 -2.07
CA THR A 346 -0.13 21.23 -2.82
C THR A 346 -1.11 21.95 -1.89
N CYS A 347 -1.67 23.07 -2.30
CA CYS A 347 -2.78 23.74 -1.58
C CYS A 347 -4.14 23.05 -1.83
N TYR A 348 -4.21 22.14 -2.77
CA TYR A 348 -5.42 21.44 -3.21
C TYR A 348 -5.37 19.98 -2.80
N ASP A 349 -6.56 19.40 -2.57
CA ASP A 349 -6.72 17.95 -2.59
C ASP A 349 -6.56 17.41 -4.02
N LEU A 350 -6.55 16.08 -4.14
CA LEU A 350 -6.31 15.40 -5.41
C LEU A 350 -7.26 15.87 -6.53
N HIS A 351 -8.58 15.90 -6.27
CA HIS A 351 -9.57 16.23 -7.29
C HIS A 351 -9.41 17.66 -7.81
N LYS A 352 -9.09 18.59 -6.90
CA LYS A 352 -8.87 19.99 -7.27
C LYS A 352 -7.54 20.22 -7.96
N ALA A 353 -6.50 19.45 -7.60
CA ALA A 353 -5.23 19.48 -8.30
C ALA A 353 -5.40 19.01 -9.76
N GLU A 354 -6.13 17.92 -9.99
CA GLU A 354 -6.45 17.43 -11.33
C GLU A 354 -7.28 18.46 -12.13
N ALA A 355 -8.28 19.09 -11.51
CA ALA A 355 -9.06 20.16 -12.13
C ALA A 355 -8.22 21.40 -12.44
N ALA A 356 -7.18 21.69 -11.65
CA ALA A 356 -6.23 22.77 -11.92
C ALA A 356 -5.20 22.43 -13.01
N GLY A 357 -5.25 21.24 -13.60
CA GLY A 357 -4.41 20.81 -14.71
C GLY A 357 -3.21 19.95 -14.31
N ASP A 358 -3.09 19.58 -13.05
CA ASP A 358 -2.02 18.72 -12.57
C ASP A 358 -2.26 17.26 -12.95
N THR A 359 -1.19 16.54 -13.28
CA THR A 359 -1.23 15.09 -13.51
C THR A 359 -0.67 14.37 -12.30
N LYS A 360 -1.53 13.56 -11.68
CA LYS A 360 -1.17 12.73 -10.52
C LYS A 360 -0.34 11.51 -10.94
N TYR A 361 0.63 11.17 -10.11
CA TYR A 361 1.38 9.93 -10.13
C TYR A 361 1.23 9.22 -8.78
N ASP A 362 0.92 7.92 -8.78
CA ASP A 362 0.78 7.14 -7.56
C ASP A 362 2.02 6.27 -7.30
N PHE A 363 2.84 6.71 -6.35
CA PHE A 363 4.00 5.99 -5.85
C PHE A 363 3.66 5.39 -4.49
N LEU A 364 3.09 4.18 -4.53
CA LEU A 364 2.67 3.45 -3.34
C LEU A 364 3.86 2.74 -2.70
N VAL A 365 3.74 2.43 -1.44
CA VAL A 365 4.78 1.71 -0.71
C VAL A 365 4.25 0.36 -0.22
N THR A 366 5.09 -0.68 -0.34
CA THR A 366 4.78 -2.03 0.14
C THR A 366 5.95 -2.55 0.97
N GLU A 367 5.68 -2.91 2.24
CA GLU A 367 6.71 -3.43 3.16
C GLU A 367 7.36 -4.73 2.66
N VAL A 368 6.67 -5.49 1.81
CA VAL A 368 7.23 -6.71 1.22
C VAL A 368 8.44 -6.41 0.34
N SER A 369 8.49 -5.25 -0.32
CA SER A 369 9.65 -4.83 -1.11
C SER A 369 10.89 -4.64 -0.23
N ASP A 370 10.75 -4.04 0.95
CA ASP A 370 11.85 -3.93 1.93
C ASP A 370 12.29 -5.30 2.44
N LYS A 371 11.34 -6.23 2.69
CA LYS A 371 11.67 -7.60 3.11
C LYS A 371 12.50 -8.34 2.06
N ILE A 372 12.13 -8.22 0.79
CA ILE A 372 12.87 -8.83 -0.33
C ILE A 372 14.27 -8.21 -0.43
N ILE A 373 14.39 -6.88 -0.36
CA ILE A 373 15.69 -6.18 -0.39
C ILE A 373 16.57 -6.68 0.76
N LYS A 374 16.08 -6.69 1.99
CA LYS A 374 16.82 -7.16 3.16
C LYS A 374 17.24 -8.63 3.05
N CYS A 375 16.38 -9.47 2.48
CA CYS A 375 16.72 -10.86 2.22
C CYS A 375 17.89 -10.96 1.22
N PHE A 376 17.84 -10.21 0.12
CA PHE A 376 18.94 -10.18 -0.85
C PHE A 376 20.23 -9.60 -0.27
N ASP A 377 20.17 -8.53 0.51
CA ASP A 377 21.33 -7.94 1.17
C ASP A 377 22.07 -8.99 2.02
N MET A 378 21.36 -9.72 2.88
CA MET A 378 21.94 -10.78 3.72
C MET A 378 22.50 -11.94 2.89
N LEU A 379 21.81 -12.35 1.82
CA LEU A 379 22.30 -13.39 0.91
C LEU A 379 23.58 -12.97 0.17
N HIS A 380 23.72 -11.68 -0.17
CA HIS A 380 24.94 -11.12 -0.76
C HIS A 380 26.09 -11.05 0.27
N GLU A 381 25.80 -10.58 1.49
CA GLU A 381 26.78 -10.49 2.59
C GLU A 381 27.39 -11.85 2.89
N ASP A 382 26.57 -12.90 2.96
CA ASP A 382 26.98 -14.28 3.22
C ASP A 382 27.50 -14.99 1.95
N LYS A 383 27.56 -14.28 0.81
CA LYS A 383 28.07 -14.81 -0.49
C LYS A 383 27.29 -16.02 -1.00
N VAL A 384 26.03 -16.16 -0.60
CA VAL A 384 25.10 -17.19 -1.10
C VAL A 384 24.70 -16.90 -2.54
N ILE A 385 24.52 -15.61 -2.86
CA ILE A 385 24.27 -15.13 -4.22
C ILE A 385 25.38 -14.16 -4.67
N GLN A 386 25.49 -13.96 -5.99
CA GLN A 386 26.45 -13.01 -6.56
C GLN A 386 26.03 -11.58 -6.21
N ASN A 387 27.01 -10.72 -5.99
CA ASN A 387 26.79 -9.29 -5.71
C ASN A 387 26.54 -8.52 -7.01
N ASP A 388 25.41 -8.80 -7.65
CA ASP A 388 24.89 -8.08 -8.81
C ASP A 388 24.09 -6.84 -8.30
N ASN A 389 23.77 -5.92 -9.20
CA ASN A 389 22.85 -4.86 -8.81
C ASN A 389 21.46 -5.45 -8.48
N LEU A 390 20.64 -4.69 -7.75
CA LEU A 390 19.34 -5.15 -7.26
C LEU A 390 18.42 -5.64 -8.38
N ARG A 391 18.35 -4.90 -9.50
CA ARG A 391 17.48 -5.25 -10.65
C ARG A 391 17.91 -6.56 -11.29
N ASP A 392 19.23 -6.77 -11.47
CA ASP A 392 19.76 -8.01 -12.04
C ASP A 392 19.55 -9.18 -11.10
N THR A 393 19.73 -8.98 -9.79
CA THR A 393 19.44 -9.98 -8.76
C THR A 393 17.95 -10.36 -8.78
N TYR A 394 17.05 -9.37 -8.80
CA TYR A 394 15.61 -9.59 -8.92
C TYR A 394 15.25 -10.37 -10.19
N ASN A 395 15.77 -9.93 -11.34
CA ASN A 395 15.49 -10.56 -12.63
C ASN A 395 16.01 -11.99 -12.70
N LYS A 396 17.11 -12.29 -12.03
CA LYS A 396 17.74 -13.62 -12.03
C LYS A 396 17.02 -14.63 -11.14
N TYR A 397 16.54 -14.19 -9.97
CA TYR A 397 16.04 -15.11 -8.94
C TYR A 397 14.53 -15.11 -8.77
N ILE A 398 13.86 -13.95 -8.86
CA ILE A 398 12.45 -13.83 -8.50
C ILE A 398 11.57 -13.10 -9.52
N HIS A 399 12.09 -12.79 -10.71
CA HIS A 399 11.22 -12.25 -11.74
C HIS A 399 10.07 -13.23 -12.03
N PRO A 400 8.81 -12.79 -12.22
CA PRO A 400 7.66 -13.68 -12.43
C PRO A 400 7.84 -14.72 -13.54
N GLU A 401 8.68 -14.44 -14.54
CA GLU A 401 8.95 -15.35 -15.65
C GLU A 401 10.07 -16.36 -15.37
N VAL A 402 10.84 -16.15 -14.32
CA VAL A 402 11.94 -17.05 -13.93
C VAL A 402 11.48 -18.10 -12.92
N ILE A 403 10.51 -17.75 -12.08
CA ILE A 403 9.95 -18.69 -11.09
C ILE A 403 9.19 -19.80 -11.83
N ASP A 404 9.57 -21.06 -11.59
CA ASP A 404 8.78 -22.20 -12.06
C ASP A 404 7.52 -22.35 -11.20
N THR A 405 6.42 -21.80 -11.70
CA THR A 405 5.11 -21.86 -11.03
C THR A 405 4.45 -23.25 -11.10
N ASN A 406 5.07 -24.24 -11.78
CA ASN A 406 4.63 -25.64 -11.75
C ASN A 406 5.28 -26.43 -10.60
N ASP A 407 6.22 -25.83 -9.86
CA ASP A 407 6.81 -26.48 -8.68
C ASP A 407 5.71 -26.67 -7.61
N PRO A 408 5.34 -27.94 -7.27
CA PRO A 408 4.29 -28.20 -6.30
C PRO A 408 4.65 -27.72 -4.90
N ALA A 409 5.92 -27.57 -4.56
CA ALA A 409 6.37 -27.13 -3.25
C ALA A 409 5.86 -25.71 -2.91
N ILE A 410 5.77 -24.82 -3.90
CA ILE A 410 5.21 -23.47 -3.72
C ILE A 410 3.77 -23.58 -3.15
N TRP A 411 2.98 -24.45 -3.73
CA TRP A 411 1.56 -24.59 -3.39
C TRP A 411 1.34 -25.38 -2.11
N GLU A 412 2.20 -26.33 -1.81
CA GLU A 412 2.22 -27.06 -0.53
C GLU A 412 2.54 -26.14 0.63
N HIS A 413 3.55 -25.27 0.51
CA HIS A 413 3.88 -24.25 1.49
C HIS A 413 2.75 -23.23 1.68
N LEU A 414 2.15 -22.77 0.58
CA LEU A 414 1.00 -21.87 0.66
C LEU A 414 -0.18 -22.51 1.42
N ALA A 415 -0.50 -23.77 1.10
CA ALA A 415 -1.60 -24.49 1.75
C ALA A 415 -1.30 -24.86 3.21
N ALA A 416 -0.05 -25.15 3.54
CA ALA A 416 0.40 -25.38 4.92
C ALA A 416 0.38 -24.09 5.74
N GLY A 417 0.71 -22.95 5.09
CA GLY A 417 0.84 -21.65 5.74
C GLY A 417 2.01 -21.59 6.71
N ASP A 418 3.10 -22.23 6.33
CA ASP A 418 4.35 -22.37 7.11
C ASP A 418 5.42 -21.37 6.68
N VAL A 419 5.19 -20.58 5.63
CA VAL A 419 6.01 -19.44 5.25
C VAL A 419 5.49 -18.17 5.91
N LEU A 420 6.40 -17.45 6.57
CA LEU A 420 6.07 -16.20 7.23
C LEU A 420 5.78 -15.09 6.20
N ASP A 421 4.78 -14.27 6.51
CA ASP A 421 4.46 -13.04 5.77
C ASP A 421 4.29 -13.23 4.25
N VAL A 422 3.68 -14.32 3.83
CA VAL A 422 3.26 -14.47 2.42
C VAL A 422 2.33 -13.32 2.07
N PHE A 423 2.73 -12.51 1.08
CA PHE A 423 1.98 -11.32 0.73
C PHE A 423 0.51 -11.63 0.42
N GLN A 424 -0.41 -10.88 1.02
CA GLN A 424 -1.87 -11.06 1.00
C GLN A 424 -2.39 -12.30 1.76
N PHE A 425 -1.56 -13.28 2.12
CA PHE A 425 -1.99 -14.54 2.75
C PHE A 425 -1.47 -14.73 4.18
N SER A 426 -0.74 -13.77 4.74
CA SER A 426 -0.23 -13.81 6.12
C SER A 426 -1.27 -13.56 7.20
N GLY A 427 -2.36 -12.88 6.89
CA GLY A 427 -3.45 -12.62 7.85
C GLY A 427 -4.37 -13.82 8.06
N GLY A 428 -5.10 -13.86 9.17
CA GLY A 428 -5.98 -14.98 9.51
C GLY A 428 -6.98 -15.36 8.43
N VAL A 429 -7.54 -14.40 7.71
CA VAL A 429 -8.46 -14.62 6.56
C VAL A 429 -7.70 -15.20 5.37
N GLY A 430 -6.54 -14.64 5.03
CA GLY A 430 -5.74 -15.11 3.91
C GLY A 430 -5.25 -16.55 4.11
N LEU A 431 -4.73 -16.85 5.30
CA LEU A 431 -4.30 -18.21 5.67
C LEU A 431 -5.47 -19.19 5.65
N ALA A 432 -6.63 -18.82 6.17
CA ALA A 432 -7.81 -19.68 6.19
C ALA A 432 -8.27 -20.02 4.76
N ILE A 433 -8.25 -19.05 3.84
CA ILE A 433 -8.66 -19.31 2.45
C ILE A 433 -7.62 -20.13 1.69
N ALA A 434 -6.32 -19.90 1.90
CA ALA A 434 -5.26 -20.72 1.33
C ALA A 434 -5.40 -22.20 1.74
N LYS A 435 -5.65 -22.46 3.01
CA LYS A 435 -5.90 -23.81 3.54
C LYS A 435 -7.19 -24.43 3.01
N LYS A 436 -8.23 -23.62 2.75
CA LYS A 436 -9.53 -24.09 2.26
C LYS A 436 -9.51 -24.39 0.78
N LEU A 437 -8.99 -23.50 -0.05
CA LEU A 437 -9.03 -23.60 -1.51
C LEU A 437 -7.83 -24.33 -2.10
N LYS A 438 -6.69 -24.38 -1.37
CA LYS A 438 -5.47 -25.06 -1.76
C LYS A 438 -5.06 -24.77 -3.22
N PRO A 439 -4.78 -23.53 -3.58
CA PRO A 439 -4.38 -23.15 -4.92
C PRO A 439 -3.20 -23.99 -5.42
N LYS A 440 -3.15 -24.28 -6.72
CA LYS A 440 -2.12 -25.10 -7.36
C LYS A 440 -1.38 -24.38 -8.49
N ASN A 441 -1.76 -23.15 -8.77
CA ASN A 441 -1.16 -22.31 -9.81
C ASN A 441 -1.48 -20.83 -9.55
N PRO A 442 -0.81 -19.88 -10.24
CA PRO A 442 -1.03 -18.44 -10.03
C PRO A 442 -2.48 -17.98 -10.25
N LEU A 443 -3.22 -18.57 -11.17
CA LEU A 443 -4.61 -18.20 -11.44
C LEU A 443 -5.53 -18.61 -10.28
N GLU A 444 -5.34 -19.81 -9.74
CA GLU A 444 -6.09 -20.27 -8.56
C GLU A 444 -5.74 -19.44 -7.30
N MET A 445 -4.46 -19.05 -7.14
CA MET A 445 -4.07 -18.14 -6.06
C MET A 445 -4.72 -16.75 -6.24
N THR A 446 -4.83 -16.28 -7.48
CA THR A 446 -5.54 -15.05 -7.83
C THR A 446 -7.02 -15.13 -7.48
N ALA A 447 -7.68 -16.25 -7.78
CA ALA A 447 -9.05 -16.50 -7.39
C ALA A 447 -9.22 -16.52 -5.87
N ALA A 448 -8.32 -17.20 -5.15
CA ALA A 448 -8.33 -17.23 -3.69
C ALA A 448 -8.18 -15.82 -3.09
N ASN A 449 -7.26 -15.00 -3.64
CA ASN A 449 -7.08 -13.60 -3.26
C ASN A 449 -8.34 -12.75 -3.52
N ALA A 450 -9.01 -12.95 -4.63
CA ALA A 450 -10.27 -12.27 -4.94
C ALA A 450 -11.40 -12.73 -4.00
N MET A 451 -11.55 -14.04 -3.81
CA MET A 451 -12.65 -14.64 -3.04
C MET A 451 -12.61 -14.32 -1.55
N MET A 452 -11.44 -14.02 -0.95
CA MET A 452 -11.38 -13.60 0.45
C MET A 452 -12.10 -12.26 0.71
N ARG A 453 -12.39 -11.51 -0.34
CA ARG A 453 -13.04 -10.20 -0.31
C ARG A 453 -14.51 -10.24 -0.72
N LEU A 454 -14.96 -11.35 -1.33
CA LEU A 454 -16.35 -11.53 -1.69
C LEU A 454 -17.21 -11.73 -0.45
N MET A 455 -18.41 -11.22 -0.52
CA MET A 455 -19.34 -11.31 0.59
C MET A 455 -20.13 -12.63 0.55
N SER A 456 -20.33 -13.20 1.72
CA SER A 456 -21.29 -14.30 1.90
C SER A 456 -22.64 -13.76 2.34
N GLU A 457 -23.71 -14.24 1.76
CA GLU A 457 -25.09 -13.93 2.12
C GLU A 457 -25.65 -15.10 2.94
N LYS A 458 -26.38 -14.78 4.02
CA LYS A 458 -26.94 -15.81 4.89
C LYS A 458 -27.93 -16.71 4.15
N GLY A 459 -27.69 -18.01 4.18
CA GLY A 459 -28.55 -19.00 3.51
C GLY A 459 -28.20 -19.26 2.03
N VAL A 460 -27.15 -18.63 1.50
CA VAL A 460 -26.65 -18.85 0.13
C VAL A 460 -25.24 -19.45 0.19
N GLU A 461 -24.96 -20.45 -0.68
CA GLU A 461 -23.63 -21.04 -0.78
C GLU A 461 -22.61 -19.94 -1.13
N SER A 462 -21.57 -19.78 -0.33
CA SER A 462 -20.50 -18.80 -0.63
C SER A 462 -19.69 -19.25 -1.83
N GLN A 463 -19.09 -18.29 -2.57
CA GLN A 463 -18.20 -18.62 -3.69
C GLN A 463 -17.02 -19.48 -3.25
N GLN A 464 -16.53 -19.31 -2.03
CA GLN A 464 -15.46 -20.12 -1.47
C GLN A 464 -15.91 -21.57 -1.20
N ASP A 465 -17.15 -21.78 -0.72
CA ASP A 465 -17.69 -23.11 -0.50
C ASP A 465 -17.98 -23.80 -1.84
N ARG A 466 -18.54 -23.08 -2.79
CA ARG A 466 -18.79 -23.55 -4.15
C ARG A 466 -17.48 -23.98 -4.83
N TYR A 467 -16.46 -23.13 -4.80
CA TYR A 467 -15.14 -23.43 -5.35
C TYR A 467 -14.57 -24.72 -4.75
N ALA A 468 -14.50 -24.79 -3.41
CA ALA A 468 -13.96 -25.97 -2.72
C ALA A 468 -14.78 -27.24 -2.99
N ARG A 469 -16.10 -27.12 -3.11
CA ARG A 469 -16.99 -28.24 -3.43
C ARG A 469 -16.74 -28.76 -4.83
N ILE A 470 -16.73 -27.90 -5.84
CA ILE A 470 -16.54 -28.29 -7.24
C ILE A 470 -15.08 -28.75 -7.46
N GLN A 471 -14.09 -28.12 -6.85
CA GLN A 471 -12.71 -28.58 -6.89
C GLN A 471 -12.56 -30.02 -6.38
N LYS A 472 -13.30 -30.39 -5.33
CA LYS A 472 -13.27 -31.73 -4.75
C LYS A 472 -14.08 -32.76 -5.54
N GLN A 473 -15.21 -32.36 -6.12
CA GLN A 473 -16.15 -33.28 -6.78
C GLN A 473 -15.90 -33.41 -8.29
N GLY A 474 -15.13 -32.50 -8.88
CA GLY A 474 -14.89 -32.41 -10.31
C GLY A 474 -15.75 -31.36 -11.00
N ILE A 475 -15.24 -30.82 -12.12
CA ILE A 475 -15.91 -29.78 -12.92
C ILE A 475 -17.24 -30.27 -13.54
N GLU A 476 -17.43 -31.57 -13.65
CA GLU A 476 -18.65 -32.20 -14.13
C GLU A 476 -19.88 -31.83 -13.28
N VAL A 477 -19.68 -31.43 -12.03
CA VAL A 477 -20.77 -30.92 -11.19
C VAL A 477 -21.31 -29.61 -11.74
N PHE A 478 -20.43 -28.73 -12.25
CA PHE A 478 -20.82 -27.48 -12.87
C PHE A 478 -21.61 -27.70 -14.15
N ASP A 479 -21.14 -28.62 -15.02
CA ASP A 479 -21.88 -29.05 -16.20
C ASP A 479 -23.27 -29.62 -15.83
N TYR A 480 -23.31 -30.49 -14.82
CA TYR A 480 -24.57 -31.10 -14.35
C TYR A 480 -25.57 -30.03 -13.85
N GLU A 481 -25.12 -29.04 -13.10
CA GLU A 481 -26.00 -27.96 -12.62
C GLU A 481 -26.67 -27.19 -13.76
N MET A 482 -25.96 -26.93 -14.85
CA MET A 482 -26.50 -26.24 -16.03
C MET A 482 -27.47 -27.13 -16.82
N ARG A 483 -27.13 -28.41 -17.01
CA ARG A 483 -28.02 -29.38 -17.70
C ARG A 483 -29.31 -29.66 -16.94
N GLN A 484 -29.27 -29.69 -15.62
CA GLN A 484 -30.48 -29.80 -14.78
C GLN A 484 -31.43 -28.62 -14.95
N ARG A 485 -30.89 -27.45 -15.33
CA ARG A 485 -31.69 -26.25 -15.64
C ARG A 485 -32.10 -26.18 -17.12
N HIS A 486 -31.85 -27.23 -17.91
CA HIS A 486 -32.14 -27.29 -19.32
C HIS A 486 -31.53 -26.15 -20.15
N MET A 487 -30.31 -25.72 -19.78
CA MET A 487 -29.61 -24.66 -20.51
C MET A 487 -29.18 -25.13 -21.91
N PRO A 488 -29.23 -24.27 -22.93
CA PRO A 488 -28.73 -24.59 -24.26
C PRO A 488 -27.23 -24.94 -24.25
N GLU A 489 -26.81 -25.89 -25.09
CA GLU A 489 -25.40 -26.34 -25.16
C GLU A 489 -24.43 -25.20 -25.45
N GLU A 490 -24.79 -24.26 -26.33
CA GLU A 490 -23.99 -23.07 -26.62
C GLU A 490 -23.72 -22.23 -25.36
N ILE A 491 -24.72 -22.07 -24.49
CA ILE A 491 -24.55 -21.31 -23.24
C ILE A 491 -23.70 -22.10 -22.25
N ILE A 492 -23.87 -23.42 -22.17
CA ILE A 492 -23.05 -24.29 -21.33
C ILE A 492 -21.57 -24.16 -21.73
N GLU A 493 -21.27 -24.25 -23.03
CA GLU A 493 -19.91 -24.10 -23.56
C GLU A 493 -19.32 -22.72 -23.20
N LYS A 494 -20.08 -21.64 -23.41
CA LYS A 494 -19.65 -20.28 -23.03
C LYS A 494 -19.37 -20.16 -21.54
N MET A 495 -20.22 -20.69 -20.68
CA MET A 495 -20.01 -20.67 -19.24
C MET A 495 -18.78 -21.48 -18.82
N HIS A 496 -18.51 -22.62 -19.44
CA HIS A 496 -17.28 -23.38 -19.23
C HIS A 496 -16.03 -22.57 -19.62
N ASN A 497 -16.05 -21.92 -20.78
CA ASN A 497 -14.95 -21.10 -21.26
C ASN A 497 -14.56 -20.01 -20.25
N HIS A 498 -15.53 -19.44 -19.52
CA HIS A 498 -15.29 -18.38 -18.54
C HIS A 498 -15.05 -18.90 -17.11
N CYS A 499 -15.58 -20.06 -16.73
CA CYS A 499 -15.63 -20.45 -15.32
C CYS A 499 -14.80 -21.68 -14.96
N ASP A 500 -14.33 -22.50 -15.90
CA ASP A 500 -13.61 -23.75 -15.59
C ASP A 500 -12.33 -23.54 -14.80
N THR A 501 -11.55 -22.51 -15.16
CA THR A 501 -10.32 -22.14 -14.44
C THR A 501 -10.57 -21.89 -12.95
N TYR A 502 -11.79 -21.52 -12.57
CA TYR A 502 -12.19 -21.16 -11.22
C TYR A 502 -13.29 -22.08 -10.67
N TYR A 503 -13.32 -23.33 -11.13
CA TYR A 503 -14.26 -24.37 -10.66
C TYR A 503 -15.71 -23.90 -10.63
N GLY A 504 -16.19 -23.37 -11.77
CA GLY A 504 -17.57 -22.93 -11.93
C GLY A 504 -17.95 -21.67 -11.14
N CYS A 505 -16.95 -20.90 -10.68
CA CYS A 505 -17.15 -19.64 -9.96
C CYS A 505 -16.80 -18.43 -10.82
N CYS A 506 -17.44 -17.29 -10.55
CA CYS A 506 -17.04 -15.97 -11.05
C CYS A 506 -16.33 -15.21 -9.93
N ALA A 507 -14.99 -15.23 -9.95
CA ALA A 507 -14.15 -14.71 -8.88
C ALA A 507 -13.76 -13.24 -9.08
N ILE A 508 -13.69 -12.76 -10.33
CA ILE A 508 -13.09 -11.47 -10.71
C ILE A 508 -14.00 -10.63 -11.60
N GLN A 509 -13.76 -9.31 -11.61
CA GLN A 509 -14.58 -8.34 -12.36
C GLN A 509 -14.58 -8.58 -13.87
N GLU A 510 -13.43 -8.88 -14.43
CA GLU A 510 -13.24 -9.10 -15.87
C GLU A 510 -14.07 -10.31 -16.32
N GLN A 511 -14.05 -11.39 -15.57
CA GLN A 511 -14.84 -12.59 -15.82
C GLN A 511 -16.35 -12.28 -15.83
N MET A 512 -16.82 -11.48 -14.85
CA MET A 512 -18.22 -11.02 -14.85
C MET A 512 -18.54 -10.21 -16.11
N MET A 513 -17.65 -9.31 -16.52
CA MET A 513 -17.86 -8.49 -17.73
C MET A 513 -17.87 -9.35 -18.99
N GLU A 514 -16.97 -10.31 -19.11
CA GLU A 514 -16.87 -11.23 -20.23
C GLU A 514 -18.11 -12.12 -20.33
N ILE A 515 -18.60 -12.66 -19.21
CA ILE A 515 -19.87 -13.42 -19.18
C ILE A 515 -21.05 -12.53 -19.62
N LEU A 516 -21.11 -11.28 -19.13
CA LEU A 516 -22.17 -10.36 -19.55
C LEU A 516 -22.09 -10.03 -21.04
N MET A 517 -20.90 -9.89 -21.62
CA MET A 517 -20.73 -9.62 -23.05
C MET A 517 -21.03 -10.84 -23.92
N ASP A 518 -20.48 -11.98 -23.57
CA ASP A 518 -20.56 -13.18 -24.41
C ASP A 518 -21.90 -13.92 -24.27
N VAL A 519 -22.43 -14.02 -23.03
CA VAL A 519 -23.65 -14.76 -22.73
C VAL A 519 -24.87 -13.84 -22.73
N ALA A 520 -24.79 -12.66 -22.11
CA ALA A 520 -25.92 -11.73 -22.00
C ALA A 520 -25.95 -10.62 -23.06
N HIS A 521 -25.05 -10.66 -24.06
CA HIS A 521 -25.00 -9.73 -25.19
C HIS A 521 -24.88 -8.25 -24.80
N PHE A 522 -24.16 -7.95 -23.70
CA PHE A 522 -23.82 -6.59 -23.32
C PHE A 522 -22.70 -6.07 -24.23
N THR A 523 -22.74 -4.77 -24.54
CA THR A 523 -21.58 -4.09 -25.10
C THR A 523 -20.51 -3.91 -24.01
N LEU A 524 -19.28 -3.62 -24.40
CA LEU A 524 -18.21 -3.33 -23.45
C LEU A 524 -18.57 -2.16 -22.51
N GLY A 525 -19.20 -1.10 -23.04
CA GLY A 525 -19.66 0.04 -22.26
C GLY A 525 -20.71 -0.35 -21.22
N GLU A 526 -21.71 -1.15 -21.61
CA GLU A 526 -22.75 -1.65 -20.70
C GLU A 526 -22.15 -2.56 -19.61
N ALA A 527 -21.27 -3.49 -19.98
CA ALA A 527 -20.59 -4.36 -19.03
C ALA A 527 -19.69 -3.56 -18.03
N ASN A 528 -19.01 -2.53 -18.52
CA ASN A 528 -18.24 -1.63 -17.65
C ASN A 528 -19.14 -0.81 -16.71
N ASN A 529 -20.32 -0.38 -17.18
CA ASN A 529 -21.31 0.28 -16.32
C ASN A 529 -21.83 -0.69 -15.23
N ALA A 530 -22.17 -1.92 -15.60
CA ALA A 530 -22.55 -2.98 -14.65
C ALA A 530 -21.48 -3.17 -13.57
N ARG A 531 -20.22 -3.26 -13.96
CA ARG A 531 -19.09 -3.34 -13.05
C ARG A 531 -19.02 -2.14 -12.10
N LYS A 532 -19.21 -0.90 -12.61
CA LYS A 532 -19.20 0.32 -11.76
C LYS A 532 -20.34 0.29 -10.74
N ILE A 533 -21.54 -0.14 -11.13
CA ILE A 533 -22.71 -0.27 -10.23
C ILE A 533 -22.38 -1.26 -9.10
N VAL A 534 -21.87 -2.42 -9.47
CA VAL A 534 -21.51 -3.50 -8.54
C VAL A 534 -20.38 -3.07 -7.57
N ALA A 535 -19.25 -2.55 -8.10
CA ALA A 535 -18.09 -2.19 -7.32
C ALA A 535 -18.32 -0.97 -6.39
N LYS A 536 -19.12 0.02 -6.85
CA LYS A 536 -19.44 1.23 -6.07
C LYS A 536 -20.65 1.06 -5.15
N LYS A 537 -21.20 -0.13 -5.05
CA LYS A 537 -22.39 -0.44 -4.19
C LYS A 537 -23.59 0.46 -4.46
N GLN A 538 -23.85 0.77 -5.71
CA GLN A 538 -25.01 1.61 -6.08
C GLN A 538 -26.30 0.77 -5.98
N MET A 539 -26.73 0.47 -4.74
CA MET A 539 -27.85 -0.46 -4.46
C MET A 539 -29.14 -0.04 -5.15
N SER A 540 -29.41 1.26 -5.29
CA SER A 540 -30.57 1.79 -6.00
C SER A 540 -30.60 1.43 -7.49
N LYS A 541 -29.43 1.15 -8.11
CA LYS A 541 -29.32 0.76 -9.53
C LYS A 541 -29.30 -0.74 -9.77
N ILE A 542 -29.19 -1.56 -8.73
CA ILE A 542 -29.16 -3.03 -8.86
C ILE A 542 -30.44 -3.60 -9.50
N PRO A 543 -31.67 -3.15 -9.14
CA PRO A 543 -32.89 -3.64 -9.78
C PRO A 543 -32.92 -3.34 -11.29
N GLU A 544 -32.46 -2.16 -11.69
CA GLU A 544 -32.38 -1.77 -13.11
C GLU A 544 -31.36 -2.64 -13.87
N LEU A 545 -30.17 -2.87 -13.29
CA LEU A 545 -29.15 -3.75 -13.86
C LEU A 545 -29.68 -5.17 -14.03
N ARG A 546 -30.38 -5.70 -13.01
CA ARG A 546 -31.00 -7.02 -13.09
C ARG A 546 -32.00 -7.09 -14.24
N LYS A 547 -32.87 -6.08 -14.35
CA LYS A 547 -33.81 -5.98 -15.45
C LYS A 547 -33.13 -5.99 -16.82
N GLN A 548 -32.02 -5.23 -16.98
CA GLN A 548 -31.25 -5.21 -18.22
C GLN A 548 -30.72 -6.59 -18.61
N VAL A 549 -30.24 -7.39 -17.65
CA VAL A 549 -29.80 -8.77 -17.89
C VAL A 549 -30.95 -9.61 -18.41
N TYR A 550 -32.15 -9.54 -17.80
CA TYR A 550 -33.33 -10.30 -18.20
C TYR A 550 -33.86 -9.88 -19.58
N ASP A 551 -33.95 -8.56 -19.82
CA ASP A 551 -34.43 -8.02 -21.09
C ASP A 551 -33.53 -8.44 -22.26
N LYS A 552 -32.22 -8.50 -22.08
CA LYS A 552 -31.28 -8.92 -23.12
C LYS A 552 -31.26 -10.43 -23.34
N MET A 553 -31.38 -11.22 -22.29
CA MET A 553 -31.33 -12.67 -22.38
C MET A 553 -32.62 -13.27 -23.00
N GLN A 554 -33.76 -12.63 -22.80
CA GLN A 554 -35.10 -13.12 -23.24
C GLN A 554 -35.38 -14.57 -22.80
N ASN A 555 -34.69 -15.04 -21.77
CA ASN A 555 -34.83 -16.35 -21.17
C ASN A 555 -34.52 -16.27 -19.68
N ASP A 556 -35.57 -16.37 -18.88
CA ASP A 556 -35.47 -16.17 -17.43
C ASP A 556 -34.56 -17.17 -16.73
N ILE A 557 -34.53 -18.43 -17.21
CA ILE A 557 -33.69 -19.48 -16.62
C ILE A 557 -32.20 -19.15 -16.80
N ILE A 558 -31.82 -18.71 -17.99
CA ILE A 558 -30.43 -18.33 -18.28
C ILE A 558 -30.09 -17.02 -17.56
N ALA A 559 -31.02 -16.06 -17.59
CA ALA A 559 -30.81 -14.76 -16.89
C ALA A 559 -30.64 -14.94 -15.37
N ASP A 560 -31.48 -15.81 -14.75
CA ASP A 560 -31.31 -16.16 -13.33
C ASP A 560 -29.93 -16.79 -13.06
N TYR A 561 -29.52 -17.72 -13.91
CA TYR A 561 -28.24 -18.40 -13.71
C TYR A 561 -27.04 -17.45 -13.88
N VAL A 562 -27.04 -16.63 -14.93
CA VAL A 562 -26.02 -15.61 -15.14
C VAL A 562 -25.98 -14.62 -13.96
N TRP A 563 -27.15 -14.21 -13.48
CA TRP A 563 -27.24 -13.35 -12.31
C TRP A 563 -26.64 -13.98 -11.05
N GLU A 564 -27.01 -15.21 -10.76
CA GLU A 564 -26.57 -15.98 -9.58
C GLU A 564 -25.06 -16.28 -9.59
N ILE A 565 -24.51 -16.62 -10.75
CA ILE A 565 -23.11 -17.03 -10.86
C ILE A 565 -22.18 -15.84 -11.10
N ALA A 566 -22.55 -14.89 -11.95
CA ALA A 566 -21.63 -13.83 -12.37
C ALA A 566 -21.82 -12.51 -11.61
N VAL A 567 -23.06 -12.04 -11.42
CA VAL A 567 -23.30 -10.68 -10.91
C VAL A 567 -23.46 -10.63 -9.39
N ARG A 568 -24.34 -11.47 -8.84
CA ARG A 568 -24.67 -11.46 -7.41
C ARG A 568 -23.46 -11.67 -6.49
N PRO A 569 -22.53 -12.59 -6.77
CA PRO A 569 -21.35 -12.78 -5.92
C PRO A 569 -20.44 -11.56 -5.83
N GLN A 570 -20.46 -10.72 -6.85
CA GLN A 570 -19.62 -9.53 -6.96
C GLN A 570 -20.26 -8.27 -6.30
N LEU A 571 -21.53 -8.36 -5.87
CA LEU A 571 -22.24 -7.24 -5.26
C LEU A 571 -21.54 -6.77 -3.99
N GLY A 572 -21.14 -5.52 -3.99
CA GLY A 572 -20.52 -4.84 -2.85
C GLY A 572 -19.00 -4.88 -2.80
N TYR A 573 -18.34 -5.80 -3.46
CA TYR A 573 -16.91 -5.79 -3.74
C TYR A 573 -16.57 -6.77 -4.86
N ALA A 574 -15.81 -6.31 -5.82
CA ALA A 574 -15.31 -7.14 -6.90
C ALA A 574 -13.83 -6.80 -7.15
N PHE A 575 -13.01 -7.81 -7.39
CA PHE A 575 -11.56 -7.65 -7.54
C PHE A 575 -11.15 -7.81 -9.00
N SER A 576 -10.18 -7.01 -9.46
CA SER A 576 -9.70 -7.05 -10.85
C SER A 576 -8.61 -8.11 -11.01
N MET A 577 -8.63 -8.83 -12.13
CA MET A 577 -7.58 -9.78 -12.53
C MET A 577 -6.24 -9.08 -12.70
N ASN A 578 -6.24 -7.94 -13.42
CA ASN A 578 -5.05 -7.14 -13.66
C ASN A 578 -4.40 -6.62 -12.37
N HIS A 579 -5.15 -6.55 -11.27
CA HIS A 579 -4.64 -6.18 -9.96
C HIS A 579 -4.27 -7.41 -9.10
N SER A 580 -5.08 -8.45 -9.14
CA SER A 580 -4.93 -9.61 -8.26
C SER A 580 -3.79 -10.54 -8.67
N LEU A 581 -3.57 -10.71 -9.96
CA LEU A 581 -2.50 -11.58 -10.47
C LEU A 581 -1.08 -11.08 -10.10
N PRO A 582 -0.72 -9.81 -10.33
CA PRO A 582 0.56 -9.29 -9.88
C PRO A 582 0.78 -9.48 -8.38
N TYR A 583 -0.26 -9.24 -7.57
CA TYR A 583 -0.20 -9.42 -6.13
C TYR A 583 -0.04 -10.88 -5.71
N SER A 584 -0.63 -11.80 -6.46
CA SER A 584 -0.38 -13.24 -6.27
C SER A 584 1.07 -13.59 -6.59
N PHE A 585 1.67 -12.97 -7.62
CA PHE A 585 3.09 -13.15 -7.91
C PHE A 585 3.99 -12.60 -6.82
N VAL A 586 3.67 -11.47 -6.18
CA VAL A 586 4.41 -11.02 -4.99
C VAL A 586 4.37 -12.08 -3.88
N GLY A 587 3.20 -12.68 -3.64
CA GLY A 587 3.07 -13.80 -2.69
C GLY A 587 3.92 -15.01 -3.09
N ILE A 588 3.93 -15.39 -4.37
CA ILE A 588 4.75 -16.48 -4.90
C ILE A 588 6.25 -16.17 -4.71
N GLN A 589 6.68 -14.93 -4.98
CA GLN A 589 8.05 -14.48 -4.76
C GLN A 589 8.48 -14.65 -3.30
N THR A 590 7.62 -14.34 -2.35
CA THR A 590 7.92 -14.49 -0.91
C THR A 590 8.06 -15.96 -0.51
N ILE A 591 7.20 -16.84 -1.04
CA ILE A 591 7.29 -18.28 -0.81
C ILE A 591 8.58 -18.82 -1.46
N TYR A 592 8.85 -18.42 -2.70
CA TYR A 592 10.02 -18.89 -3.46
C TYR A 592 11.33 -18.51 -2.74
N LEU A 593 11.48 -17.30 -2.24
CA LEU A 593 12.65 -16.90 -1.45
C LEU A 593 12.81 -17.74 -0.20
N ALA A 594 11.73 -18.01 0.52
CA ALA A 594 11.77 -18.80 1.76
C ALA A 594 12.12 -20.28 1.53
N MET A 595 11.75 -20.85 0.36
CA MET A 595 12.00 -22.26 0.05
C MET A 595 13.28 -22.51 -0.78
N HIS A 596 13.65 -21.54 -1.63
CA HIS A 596 14.82 -21.70 -2.52
C HIS A 596 16.13 -21.46 -1.79
N PHE A 597 16.14 -20.57 -0.80
CA PHE A 597 17.28 -20.31 0.08
C PHE A 597 17.00 -20.86 1.47
N ASN A 598 18.01 -20.78 2.38
CA ASN A 598 17.75 -21.11 3.77
C ASN A 598 16.66 -20.18 4.34
N PRO A 599 15.55 -20.73 4.88
CA PRO A 599 14.43 -19.92 5.38
C PRO A 599 14.80 -18.83 6.40
N ILE A 600 15.94 -19.00 7.07
CA ILE A 600 16.40 -18.04 8.07
C ILE A 600 16.60 -16.63 7.51
N TYR A 601 17.03 -16.51 6.24
CA TYR A 601 17.20 -15.20 5.59
C TYR A 601 15.86 -14.47 5.42
N TRP A 602 14.86 -15.17 4.89
CA TRP A 602 13.53 -14.60 4.74
C TRP A 602 12.91 -14.23 6.11
N ASN A 603 13.01 -15.13 7.09
CA ASN A 603 12.48 -14.92 8.43
C ASN A 603 13.17 -13.75 9.15
N THR A 604 14.50 -13.61 8.97
CA THR A 604 15.24 -12.46 9.51
C THR A 604 14.82 -11.15 8.84
N ALA A 605 14.66 -11.15 7.51
CA ALA A 605 14.18 -9.98 6.76
C ALA A 605 12.78 -9.55 7.24
N CYS A 606 11.87 -10.50 7.43
CA CYS A 606 10.54 -10.23 8.00
C CYS A 606 10.63 -9.61 9.41
N LEU A 607 11.49 -10.16 10.27
CA LEU A 607 11.68 -9.62 11.62
C LEU A 607 12.23 -8.19 11.60
N ILE A 608 13.23 -7.91 10.79
CA ILE A 608 13.82 -6.57 10.65
C ILE A 608 12.73 -5.55 10.27
N VAL A 609 12.00 -5.82 9.19
CA VAL A 609 11.00 -4.88 8.68
C VAL A 609 9.80 -4.77 9.63
N ASN A 610 9.26 -5.88 10.13
CA ASN A 610 8.12 -5.89 11.02
C ASN A 610 8.40 -5.22 12.37
N SER A 611 9.62 -5.30 12.86
CA SER A 611 10.04 -4.63 14.10
C SER A 611 10.22 -3.12 13.94
N GLY A 612 10.42 -2.64 12.70
CA GLY A 612 10.84 -1.26 12.43
C GLY A 612 12.27 -0.95 12.92
N ALA A 613 13.04 -2.00 13.27
CA ALA A 613 14.46 -1.90 13.63
C ALA A 613 15.32 -1.85 12.36
N THR A 614 14.96 -0.98 11.43
CA THR A 614 15.71 -0.75 10.19
C THR A 614 16.80 0.30 10.42
N ASP A 615 17.92 0.07 9.83
CA ASP A 615 19.16 0.82 9.60
C ASP A 615 19.47 2.13 10.34
N GLU A 616 20.77 2.41 10.41
CA GLU A 616 21.45 3.55 11.02
C GLU A 616 20.88 4.93 10.62
N GLU A 617 20.29 5.05 9.43
CA GLU A 617 19.87 6.31 8.85
C GLU A 617 18.49 6.81 9.29
N ALA A 618 17.67 5.97 9.89
CA ALA A 618 16.26 6.29 10.15
C ALA A 618 16.01 7.06 11.44
N GLY A 619 16.92 7.77 12.06
CA GLY A 619 16.74 8.77 13.14
C GLY A 619 15.46 8.72 14.02
N GLY A 620 14.69 7.66 13.90
CA GLY A 620 13.39 7.45 14.52
C GLY A 620 13.48 6.83 15.91
N GLN A 621 12.54 7.18 16.75
CA GLN A 621 12.40 6.58 18.08
C GLN A 621 12.05 5.09 17.96
N THR A 622 12.84 4.22 18.59
CA THR A 622 12.63 2.75 18.57
C THR A 622 11.30 2.39 19.23
N ASP A 623 10.42 1.71 18.49
CA ASP A 623 9.15 1.17 19.00
C ASP A 623 9.36 -0.23 19.59
N TYR A 624 9.64 -0.29 20.87
CA TYR A 624 9.85 -1.57 21.59
C TYR A 624 8.62 -2.47 21.61
N GLY A 625 7.42 -1.91 21.52
CA GLY A 625 6.18 -2.68 21.45
C GLY A 625 6.07 -3.44 20.14
N LYS A 626 6.39 -2.77 19.03
CA LYS A 626 6.44 -3.35 17.69
C LYS A 626 7.50 -4.45 17.59
N ILE A 627 8.68 -4.23 18.15
CA ILE A 627 9.76 -5.23 18.22
C ILE A 627 9.30 -6.47 19.00
N ALA A 628 8.75 -6.28 20.20
CA ALA A 628 8.30 -7.39 21.04
C ALA A 628 7.21 -8.23 20.36
N LYS A 629 6.26 -7.57 19.67
CA LYS A 629 5.24 -8.23 18.87
C LYS A 629 5.85 -9.05 17.74
N ALA A 630 6.74 -8.45 16.94
CA ALA A 630 7.39 -9.12 15.81
C ALA A 630 8.20 -10.37 16.26
N ILE A 631 8.91 -10.27 17.39
CA ILE A 631 9.60 -11.43 18.00
C ILE A 631 8.61 -12.51 18.43
N GLY A 632 7.48 -12.11 19.05
CA GLY A 632 6.43 -13.04 19.44
C GLY A 632 5.86 -13.80 18.25
N ASP A 633 5.57 -13.12 17.16
CA ASP A 633 5.04 -13.71 15.92
C ASP A 633 6.05 -14.72 15.31
N ILE A 634 7.32 -14.36 15.23
CA ILE A 634 8.41 -15.24 14.75
C ILE A 634 8.58 -16.46 15.66
N THR A 635 8.61 -16.25 16.96
CA THR A 635 8.81 -17.35 17.93
C THR A 635 7.62 -18.32 17.92
N SER A 636 6.39 -17.81 17.75
CA SER A 636 5.21 -18.65 17.61
C SER A 636 5.22 -19.50 16.34
N SER A 637 5.96 -19.08 15.31
CA SER A 637 6.22 -19.86 14.09
C SER A 637 7.34 -20.89 14.26
N GLY A 638 7.89 -21.07 15.46
CA GLY A 638 8.92 -22.06 15.77
C GLY A 638 10.36 -21.63 15.48
N ILE A 639 10.57 -20.35 15.13
CA ILE A 639 11.89 -19.81 14.84
C ILE A 639 12.51 -19.24 16.09
N LYS A 640 13.73 -19.67 16.42
CA LYS A 640 14.44 -19.19 17.60
C LYS A 640 15.04 -17.81 17.33
N VAL A 641 14.78 -16.86 18.24
CA VAL A 641 15.49 -15.58 18.31
C VAL A 641 16.41 -15.64 19.53
N SER A 642 17.72 -15.43 19.31
CA SER A 642 18.71 -15.44 20.38
C SER A 642 18.61 -14.18 21.23
N LEU A 643 19.25 -14.18 22.39
CA LEU A 643 19.55 -12.94 23.10
C LEU A 643 20.64 -12.14 22.35
N ALA A 644 20.74 -10.85 22.64
CA ALA A 644 21.86 -10.06 22.15
C ALA A 644 23.19 -10.63 22.63
N ASN A 645 24.19 -10.58 21.75
CA ASN A 645 25.56 -11.03 22.07
C ASN A 645 26.56 -9.93 21.76
N ILE A 646 27.37 -9.55 22.74
CA ILE A 646 28.30 -8.43 22.63
C ILE A 646 29.32 -8.60 21.50
N ASN A 647 29.72 -9.83 21.20
CA ASN A 647 30.69 -10.13 20.16
C ASN A 647 30.09 -10.45 18.78
N LYS A 648 28.78 -10.79 18.72
CA LYS A 648 28.14 -11.26 17.50
C LYS A 648 27.05 -10.32 16.96
N SER A 649 26.22 -9.76 17.85
CA SER A 649 25.05 -8.97 17.42
C SER A 649 25.47 -7.66 16.76
N GLY A 650 24.83 -7.36 15.62
CA GLY A 650 24.97 -6.10 14.91
C GLY A 650 23.97 -5.04 15.39
N PHE A 651 23.78 -4.00 14.59
CA PHE A 651 22.74 -2.99 14.81
C PHE A 651 21.36 -3.64 14.80
N GLY A 652 20.98 -4.26 13.69
CA GLY A 652 19.74 -4.97 13.48
C GLY A 652 19.84 -6.45 13.77
N PHE A 653 18.72 -7.15 13.53
CA PHE A 653 18.69 -8.61 13.57
C PHE A 653 19.52 -9.18 12.41
N ALA A 654 20.15 -10.32 12.63
CA ALA A 654 20.99 -11.00 11.63
C ALA A 654 20.73 -12.52 11.63
N PRO A 655 20.89 -13.21 10.48
CA PRO A 655 20.75 -14.66 10.42
C PRO A 655 21.96 -15.35 11.07
N ASP A 656 21.72 -16.36 11.87
CA ASP A 656 22.74 -17.32 12.34
C ASP A 656 22.42 -18.69 11.72
N VAL A 657 22.91 -18.87 10.50
CA VAL A 657 22.62 -20.06 9.68
C VAL A 657 23.10 -21.34 10.33
N GLU A 658 24.27 -21.29 10.99
CA GLU A 658 24.87 -22.46 11.64
C GLU A 658 24.01 -23.01 12.79
N ASN A 659 23.42 -22.10 13.57
CA ASN A 659 22.60 -22.46 14.72
C ASN A 659 21.09 -22.44 14.42
N ASN A 660 20.70 -22.17 13.18
CA ASN A 660 19.30 -22.03 12.75
C ASN A 660 18.47 -21.10 13.66
N GLN A 661 18.99 -19.92 13.90
CA GLN A 661 18.37 -18.90 14.75
C GLN A 661 18.59 -17.48 14.22
N ILE A 662 17.81 -16.52 14.70
CA ILE A 662 18.01 -15.11 14.42
C ILE A 662 18.78 -14.49 15.59
N LEU A 663 19.89 -13.81 15.32
CA LEU A 663 20.61 -13.01 16.31
C LEU A 663 19.85 -11.72 16.61
N PHE A 664 19.69 -11.43 17.88
CA PHE A 664 19.02 -10.19 18.33
C PHE A 664 19.88 -8.96 18.02
N GLY A 665 19.29 -7.94 17.39
CA GLY A 665 19.93 -6.67 17.11
C GLY A 665 20.06 -5.77 18.35
N MET A 666 21.21 -5.13 18.51
CA MET A 666 21.46 -4.27 19.69
C MET A 666 20.58 -3.02 19.74
N LYS A 667 20.12 -2.52 18.59
CA LYS A 667 19.18 -1.37 18.50
C LYS A 667 17.81 -1.69 19.14
N GLY A 668 17.45 -2.95 19.24
CA GLY A 668 16.28 -3.41 19.98
C GLY A 668 16.41 -3.36 21.50
N MET A 669 17.58 -3.03 22.03
CA MET A 669 17.82 -2.98 23.47
C MET A 669 17.59 -1.57 24.04
N LEU A 670 16.85 -1.51 25.14
CA LEU A 670 16.56 -0.25 25.83
C LEU A 670 17.87 0.43 26.30
N ASN A 671 18.00 1.74 26.11
CA ASN A 671 19.16 2.58 26.48
C ASN A 671 20.49 2.18 25.81
N VAL A 672 20.46 1.53 24.67
CA VAL A 672 21.64 1.27 23.83
C VAL A 672 21.49 2.09 22.56
N GLY A 673 22.15 3.24 22.51
CA GLY A 673 22.10 4.18 21.39
C GLY A 673 23.07 3.81 20.27
N ASP A 674 22.86 4.41 19.10
CA ASP A 674 23.61 4.10 17.87
C ASP A 674 25.13 4.32 18.04
N ASP A 675 25.55 5.43 18.67
CA ASP A 675 26.99 5.70 18.97
C ASP A 675 27.63 4.59 19.80
N VAL A 676 26.87 4.05 20.77
CA VAL A 676 27.36 2.94 21.61
C VAL A 676 27.45 1.65 20.82
N ILE A 677 26.48 1.37 19.97
CA ILE A 677 26.49 0.16 19.11
C ILE A 677 27.69 0.21 18.17
N THR A 678 27.95 1.36 17.55
CA THR A 678 29.14 1.57 16.70
C THR A 678 30.42 1.30 17.48
N ALA A 679 30.55 1.91 18.67
CA ALA A 679 31.71 1.69 19.53
C ALA A 679 31.85 0.20 19.94
N ILE A 680 30.75 -0.50 20.18
CA ILE A 680 30.77 -1.93 20.48
C ILE A 680 31.32 -2.72 19.31
N ILE A 681 30.85 -2.47 18.10
CA ILE A 681 31.22 -3.22 16.88
C ILE A 681 32.69 -2.98 16.53
N GLU A 682 33.16 -1.72 16.61
CA GLU A 682 34.52 -1.33 16.24
C GLU A 682 35.60 -1.87 17.20
N ASN A 683 35.27 -2.08 18.46
CA ASN A 683 36.24 -2.52 19.48
C ASN A 683 36.23 -4.03 19.77
N ARG A 684 35.52 -4.82 18.97
CA ARG A 684 35.54 -6.30 19.05
C ARG A 684 36.89 -6.89 18.65
N PRO A 685 37.23 -8.10 19.15
CA PRO A 685 36.48 -8.94 20.09
C PRO A 685 36.71 -8.55 21.55
N TYR A 686 35.75 -8.92 22.42
CA TYR A 686 35.85 -8.77 23.86
C TYR A 686 36.09 -10.13 24.51
N SER A 687 37.06 -10.19 25.41
CA SER A 687 37.43 -11.40 26.15
C SER A 687 36.73 -11.54 27.50
N SER A 688 36.20 -10.45 28.04
CA SER A 688 35.50 -10.41 29.32
C SER A 688 34.65 -9.15 29.45
N ILE A 689 33.77 -9.11 30.44
CA ILE A 689 33.00 -7.90 30.78
C ILE A 689 33.91 -6.73 31.18
N LYS A 690 35.07 -7.04 31.79
CA LYS A 690 36.11 -6.03 32.16
C LYS A 690 36.69 -5.41 30.89
N ASP A 691 37.09 -6.23 29.93
CA ASP A 691 37.65 -5.80 28.65
C ASP A 691 36.66 -4.90 27.90
N PHE A 692 35.38 -5.33 27.83
CA PHE A 692 34.33 -4.52 27.25
C PHE A 692 34.17 -3.14 27.92
N TYR A 693 34.04 -3.13 29.25
CA TYR A 693 33.79 -1.90 30.01
C TYR A 693 34.86 -0.86 29.78
N TYR A 694 36.15 -1.26 29.82
CA TYR A 694 37.26 -0.32 29.65
C TYR A 694 37.46 0.11 28.20
N LYS A 695 37.09 -0.69 27.21
CA LYS A 695 37.16 -0.31 25.79
C LYS A 695 36.02 0.64 25.39
N VAL A 696 34.77 0.32 25.74
CA VAL A 696 33.59 1.05 25.29
C VAL A 696 33.16 2.18 26.21
N LYS A 697 33.39 2.03 27.53
CA LYS A 697 32.99 2.98 28.59
C LYS A 697 31.52 3.40 28.51
N PRO A 698 30.60 2.44 28.49
CA PRO A 698 29.16 2.71 28.31
C PRO A 698 28.61 3.47 29.55
N SER A 699 27.48 4.16 29.35
CA SER A 699 26.75 4.76 30.45
C SER A 699 26.24 3.70 31.42
N LYS A 700 25.95 4.10 32.68
CA LYS A 700 25.39 3.19 33.67
C LYS A 700 24.09 2.50 33.19
N GLN A 701 23.21 3.26 32.55
CA GLN A 701 21.94 2.71 32.03
C GLN A 701 22.20 1.71 30.90
N THR A 702 23.06 2.03 29.97
CA THR A 702 23.47 1.15 28.88
C THR A 702 24.08 -0.16 29.41
N MET A 703 25.04 -0.06 30.35
CA MET A 703 25.69 -1.25 30.91
C MET A 703 24.67 -2.19 31.59
N ILE A 704 23.78 -1.60 32.41
CA ILE A 704 22.71 -2.36 33.06
C ILE A 704 21.78 -3.03 32.03
N SER A 705 21.43 -2.33 30.96
CA SER A 705 20.58 -2.88 29.89
C SER A 705 21.26 -4.04 29.17
N LEU A 706 22.54 -3.91 28.83
CA LEU A 706 23.34 -4.98 28.20
C LEU A 706 23.43 -6.23 29.08
N ILE A 707 23.72 -6.05 30.39
CA ILE A 707 23.79 -7.18 31.34
C ILE A 707 22.40 -7.85 31.48
N LYS A 708 21.36 -7.06 31.73
CA LYS A 708 19.99 -7.60 31.90
C LYS A 708 19.48 -8.26 30.62
N GLY A 709 19.81 -7.73 29.45
CA GLY A 709 19.46 -8.28 28.15
C GLY A 709 20.27 -9.51 27.74
N GLY A 710 21.24 -9.95 28.55
CA GLY A 710 22.00 -11.16 28.31
C GLY A 710 23.13 -11.02 27.30
N ALA A 711 23.57 -9.80 26.98
CA ALA A 711 24.62 -9.56 25.97
C ALA A 711 25.98 -10.20 26.29
N PHE A 712 26.20 -10.60 27.53
CA PHE A 712 27.42 -11.22 28.02
C PHE A 712 27.25 -12.72 28.36
N ASP A 713 26.06 -13.33 28.21
CA ASP A 713 25.73 -14.68 28.71
C ASP A 713 26.64 -15.79 28.15
N GLU A 714 27.23 -15.63 26.96
CA GLU A 714 28.21 -16.58 26.44
C GLU A 714 29.59 -16.46 27.10
N MET A 715 29.86 -15.36 27.80
CA MET A 715 31.17 -15.12 28.44
C MET A 715 31.08 -15.15 29.96
N GLU A 716 30.00 -14.61 30.53
CA GLU A 716 29.86 -14.37 31.94
C GLU A 716 28.44 -14.65 32.45
N ASP A 717 28.30 -15.23 33.64
CA ASP A 717 27.00 -15.29 34.30
C ASP A 717 26.45 -13.89 34.61
N ARG A 718 25.19 -13.65 34.40
CA ARG A 718 24.56 -12.31 34.59
C ARG A 718 24.68 -11.81 36.03
N LYS A 719 24.59 -12.70 37.02
CA LYS A 719 24.74 -12.30 38.42
C LYS A 719 26.15 -11.86 38.71
N PHE A 720 27.13 -12.61 38.17
CA PHE A 720 28.53 -12.23 38.26
C PHE A 720 28.83 -10.91 37.50
N ALA A 721 28.36 -10.78 36.28
CA ALA A 721 28.51 -9.57 35.48
C ALA A 721 27.99 -8.32 36.21
N MET A 722 26.81 -8.43 36.83
CA MET A 722 26.22 -7.35 37.61
C MET A 722 27.01 -7.10 38.91
N ALA A 723 27.46 -8.18 39.58
CA ALA A 723 28.25 -8.07 40.80
C ALA A 723 29.59 -7.33 40.55
N TRP A 724 30.29 -7.76 39.48
CA TRP A 724 31.53 -7.10 39.08
C TRP A 724 31.31 -5.63 38.73
N TYR A 725 30.24 -5.30 37.96
CA TYR A 725 29.95 -3.93 37.62
C TYR A 725 29.63 -3.03 38.85
N ILE A 726 28.86 -3.58 39.81
CA ILE A 726 28.57 -2.91 41.08
C ILE A 726 29.87 -2.75 41.92
N TRP A 727 30.69 -3.79 41.96
CA TRP A 727 31.99 -3.72 42.66
C TRP A 727 32.88 -2.62 42.10
N GLU A 728 32.97 -2.51 40.79
CA GLU A 728 33.87 -1.57 40.14
C GLU A 728 33.38 -0.11 40.20
N THR A 729 32.06 0.11 40.00
CA THR A 729 31.54 1.46 39.70
C THR A 729 30.71 2.10 40.80
N CYS A 730 30.16 1.33 41.74
CA CYS A 730 29.24 1.91 42.73
C CYS A 730 29.96 2.60 43.88
N GLU A 731 29.35 3.67 44.41
CA GLU A 731 29.81 4.35 45.62
C GLU A 731 29.75 3.44 46.87
N LYS A 732 30.56 3.72 47.87
CA LYS A 732 30.73 2.88 49.08
C LYS A 732 29.44 2.37 49.72
N LYS A 733 28.36 3.15 49.70
CA LYS A 733 27.04 2.77 50.30
C LYS A 733 26.28 1.68 49.55
N SER A 734 26.50 1.56 48.23
CA SER A 734 25.79 0.67 47.35
C SER A 734 26.69 -0.43 46.75
N ARG A 735 27.94 -0.46 47.16
CA ARG A 735 28.99 -1.33 46.61
C ARG A 735 28.89 -2.75 47.22
N ILE A 736 29.18 -3.75 46.41
CA ILE A 736 29.53 -5.06 46.87
C ILE A 736 30.91 -4.96 47.57
N THR A 737 31.02 -5.53 48.76
CA THR A 737 32.23 -5.49 49.58
C THR A 737 32.58 -6.90 50.04
N LEU A 738 33.85 -7.14 50.41
CA LEU A 738 34.28 -8.42 50.98
C LEU A 738 33.46 -8.84 52.24
N GLN A 739 32.91 -7.83 52.95
CA GLN A 739 32.09 -8.11 54.13
C GLN A 739 30.67 -8.56 53.85
N ASN A 740 30.00 -8.03 52.79
CA ASN A 740 28.62 -8.41 52.44
C ASN A 740 28.53 -9.52 51.42
N MET A 741 29.58 -9.79 50.65
CA MET A 741 29.64 -10.81 49.61
C MET A 741 29.28 -12.21 50.09
N PRO A 742 29.82 -12.72 51.20
CA PRO A 742 29.47 -14.04 51.71
C PRO A 742 27.97 -14.20 51.98
N SER A 743 27.33 -13.13 52.49
CA SER A 743 25.90 -13.14 52.72
C SER A 743 25.09 -13.18 51.45
N LEU A 744 25.50 -12.42 50.45
CA LEU A 744 24.85 -12.39 49.09
C LEU A 744 24.99 -13.73 48.35
N ILE A 745 26.14 -14.39 48.50
CA ILE A 745 26.35 -15.76 47.99
C ILE A 745 25.42 -16.76 48.73
N LYS A 746 25.39 -16.69 50.05
CA LYS A 746 24.53 -17.57 50.89
C LYS A 746 23.05 -17.44 50.52
N TYR A 747 22.55 -16.28 50.15
CA TYR A 747 21.19 -16.05 49.72
C TYR A 747 20.96 -16.27 48.22
N GLY A 748 21.93 -16.81 47.48
CA GLY A 748 21.83 -17.10 46.04
C GLY A 748 21.74 -15.89 45.16
N MET A 749 22.10 -14.69 45.68
CA MET A 749 22.13 -13.45 44.92
C MET A 749 23.40 -13.33 44.05
N LEU A 750 24.47 -13.97 44.43
CA LEU A 750 25.72 -14.04 43.69
C LEU A 750 26.13 -15.53 43.51
N PRO A 751 26.86 -15.86 42.41
CA PRO A 751 27.50 -17.16 42.22
C PRO A 751 28.51 -17.49 43.35
N GLU A 752 28.73 -18.75 43.62
CA GLU A 752 29.62 -19.22 44.73
C GLU A 752 31.09 -18.79 44.48
N ASP A 753 31.50 -18.73 43.23
CA ASP A 753 32.86 -18.42 42.82
C ASP A 753 33.11 -16.88 42.66
N THR A 754 32.12 -16.03 43.04
CA THR A 754 32.20 -14.56 42.80
C THR A 754 33.40 -13.94 43.50
N GLU A 755 33.73 -14.36 44.70
CA GLU A 755 34.87 -13.79 45.47
C GLU A 755 36.19 -14.07 44.76
N GLU A 756 36.41 -15.33 44.33
CA GLU A 756 37.60 -15.74 43.62
C GLU A 756 37.78 -15.01 42.27
N ARG A 757 36.72 -14.82 41.54
CA ARG A 757 36.72 -14.17 40.20
C ARG A 757 36.84 -12.66 40.27
N ILE A 758 36.45 -12.00 41.36
CA ILE A 758 36.59 -10.55 41.52
C ILE A 758 38.00 -10.19 42.05
N MET A 759 38.54 -10.96 42.98
CA MET A 759 39.90 -10.81 43.52
C MET A 759 40.96 -11.14 42.47
#